data_e89a46e96da8936e1428435ed74d2dda
#
_entry.id   e89a46e96da8936e1428435ed74d2dda
#
_cell.length_a   1.000
_cell.length_b   1.000
_cell.length_c   1.000
_cell.angle_alpha   90.00
_cell.angle_beta   90.00
_cell.angle_gamma   90.00
#
_symmetry.space_group_name_H-M   'P 1'
#
loop_
_entity.id
_entity.type
_entity.pdbx_description
1 polymer ?
#
loop_
_entity_poly.entity_id
_entity_poly.type
_entity_poly.pdbx_seq_one_letter_code
_entity_poly.pdbx_strand_id
1 'polypeptide(L)'
;MFTPVAKVISRRRDRFELFLISLIILFLELAIIRWFPAHVLFLTFFTNTMLLACFLGMSVGCLAANHRRCYLRWTPLLLAVALAVALTVEVSSGSFVKFVDVGNQTAPQLVFFGTEYHSQDLSRYAVPIELVCGFFFLVIALALVGPGQELGRALTRWSNRVQAYTLNIMGSIAGILLFAACSWFELAPFWWFLVVVLGLSYFYFASPRSQRPGKLWGWAPLAALPIVIWLGGFPPISDPTSRDVQRFWSPYYRIDFKREDLSLSVNQIYHQQMVSRNENLAAYALPHLLNRDAGRPQFADVLIIGAGSGNDVSQALQWGASHVDAVEIDPAIYRLGRDYHPDRPYDDGRVKIHLDDGRNFLRSTDRKYDLIVYALVDSLVLHSGYSNIRLESYLFTRQTFEDVRRHLKPDGTFVIYNYFRQGWLIARLQQGLEEVFGARNPLVLTLPYRKVIEPEKAAFGDFTVVFAGGTAALREAFERQPTYLLRNDQPPGPNSPNGFFAANPQRSDFHSQQFGLASVLPPNERLRTASDDWPFFYLRKPMIPTLSLRGMIVMAGLALLLIFMFRPRVQQSDSRGRWLNVQMFFLGAGFMLIETKAVVTMALLFGSTWVVNSVVFFAVLVAILLSNSWTLRFKPTRLWPYYAGLFVTLAMSAVIPLDFFLGMNRSLQIIGSCLLVFAPVLFAGVIFASSFSRTAEPNRAFGFNIAGAMAGGLAEYSS
;
A
#
# COMPACT_ATOMS: atom_id res chain seq x y z
N MET A 1 20.26 -34.15 38.95
CA MET A 1 19.60 -33.15 39.84
C MET A 1 20.20 -31.79 39.52
N PHE A 2 19.54 -30.98 38.69
CA PHE A 2 20.03 -29.61 38.35
C PHE A 2 19.78 -28.69 39.55
N THR A 3 20.78 -27.90 39.93
CA THR A 3 20.69 -26.92 41.00
C THR A 3 19.57 -25.88 40.67
N PRO A 4 18.85 -25.32 41.67
CA PRO A 4 17.77 -24.35 41.47
C PRO A 4 18.22 -23.14 40.65
N VAL A 5 19.49 -22.74 40.71
CA VAL A 5 20.08 -21.65 39.94
C VAL A 5 20.13 -21.98 38.43
N ALA A 6 20.53 -23.22 38.06
CA ALA A 6 20.56 -23.66 36.66
C ALA A 6 19.15 -23.67 36.04
N LYS A 7 18.12 -24.02 36.83
CA LYS A 7 16.71 -24.02 36.39
C LYS A 7 16.15 -22.59 36.19
N VAL A 8 16.60 -21.64 36.99
CA VAL A 8 16.21 -20.20 36.86
C VAL A 8 16.90 -19.58 35.66
N ILE A 9 18.18 -19.88 35.41
CA ILE A 9 18.93 -19.37 34.24
C ILE A 9 18.32 -19.92 32.95
N SER A 10 18.00 -21.23 32.89
CA SER A 10 17.32 -21.86 31.76
C SER A 10 15.99 -21.16 31.45
N ARG A 11 15.15 -20.90 32.46
CA ARG A 11 13.85 -20.20 32.27
C ARG A 11 13.98 -18.78 31.76
N ARG A 12 15.01 -18.01 32.22
CA ARG A 12 15.24 -16.64 31.71
C ARG A 12 15.68 -16.67 30.25
N ARG A 13 16.53 -17.60 29.89
CA ARG A 13 16.98 -17.79 28.51
C ARG A 13 15.84 -18.16 27.57
N ASP A 14 14.98 -19.12 27.94
CA ASP A 14 13.83 -19.54 27.15
C ASP A 14 12.85 -18.37 26.91
N ARG A 15 12.68 -17.48 27.93
CA ARG A 15 11.87 -16.26 27.77
C ARG A 15 12.46 -15.31 26.75
N PHE A 16 13.74 -15.04 26.86
CA PHE A 16 14.43 -14.13 25.97
C PHE A 16 14.44 -14.66 24.53
N GLU A 17 14.72 -15.96 24.32
CA GLU A 17 14.72 -16.58 23.00
C GLU A 17 13.35 -16.50 22.33
N LEU A 18 12.27 -16.78 23.06
CA LEU A 18 10.91 -16.68 22.51
C LEU A 18 10.55 -15.22 22.15
N PHE A 19 10.83 -14.28 23.02
CA PHE A 19 10.61 -12.86 22.75
C PHE A 19 11.42 -12.38 21.55
N LEU A 20 12.73 -12.70 21.50
CA LEU A 20 13.64 -12.25 20.45
C LEU A 20 13.27 -12.84 19.07
N ILE A 21 12.96 -14.15 19.00
CA ILE A 21 12.58 -14.74 17.71
C ILE A 21 11.28 -14.16 17.18
N SER A 22 10.31 -13.88 18.08
CA SER A 22 9.04 -13.24 17.69
C SER A 22 9.24 -11.81 17.19
N LEU A 23 10.11 -11.03 17.85
CA LEU A 23 10.50 -9.69 17.42
C LEU A 23 11.14 -9.74 16.04
N ILE A 24 12.14 -10.62 15.84
CA ILE A 24 12.88 -10.73 14.57
C ILE A 24 11.96 -11.13 13.43
N ILE A 25 11.08 -12.11 13.64
CA ILE A 25 10.15 -12.58 12.61
C ILE A 25 9.30 -11.43 12.11
N LEU A 26 8.62 -10.71 13.01
CA LEU A 26 7.71 -9.65 12.60
C LEU A 26 8.46 -8.44 12.04
N PHE A 27 9.60 -8.09 12.62
CA PHE A 27 10.44 -7.02 12.08
C PHE A 27 10.94 -7.35 10.66
N LEU A 28 11.41 -8.60 10.44
CA LEU A 28 11.86 -9.07 9.13
C LEU A 28 10.70 -9.10 8.12
N GLU A 29 9.53 -9.56 8.54
CA GLU A 29 8.31 -9.56 7.71
C GLU A 29 8.00 -8.15 7.19
N LEU A 30 7.97 -7.14 8.08
CA LEU A 30 7.73 -5.76 7.70
C LEU A 30 8.82 -5.22 6.77
N ALA A 31 10.09 -5.56 7.03
CA ALA A 31 11.20 -5.19 6.16
C ALA A 31 11.07 -5.80 4.75
N ILE A 32 10.68 -7.08 4.64
CA ILE A 32 10.46 -7.78 3.39
C ILE A 32 9.31 -7.16 2.60
N ILE A 33 8.15 -6.95 3.26
CA ILE A 33 6.95 -6.37 2.65
C ILE A 33 7.25 -5.00 2.04
N ARG A 34 8.10 -4.22 2.69
CA ARG A 34 8.42 -2.87 2.23
C ARG A 34 9.55 -2.83 1.20
N TRP A 35 10.59 -3.64 1.38
CA TRP A 35 11.79 -3.57 0.57
C TRP A 35 11.61 -4.20 -0.82
N PHE A 36 11.01 -5.41 -0.90
CA PHE A 36 10.95 -6.16 -2.17
C PHE A 36 10.10 -5.48 -3.25
N PRO A 37 8.87 -4.98 -2.97
CA PRO A 37 8.10 -4.27 -3.99
C PRO A 37 8.76 -2.96 -4.45
N ALA A 38 9.58 -2.32 -3.62
CA ALA A 38 10.33 -1.13 -4.00
C ALA A 38 11.49 -1.40 -4.97
N HIS A 39 11.94 -2.66 -5.09
CA HIS A 39 13.04 -3.07 -5.98
C HIS A 39 12.58 -3.98 -7.14
N VAL A 40 11.42 -4.62 -7.00
CA VAL A 40 10.86 -5.52 -8.02
C VAL A 40 9.44 -5.06 -8.33
N LEU A 41 9.30 -4.24 -9.37
CA LEU A 41 8.03 -3.66 -9.79
C LEU A 41 6.93 -4.72 -10.02
N PHE A 42 7.30 -5.87 -10.56
CA PHE A 42 6.36 -6.96 -10.85
C PHE A 42 5.64 -7.55 -9.62
N LEU A 43 6.20 -7.40 -8.42
CA LEU A 43 5.55 -7.85 -7.19
C LEU A 43 4.33 -7.00 -6.83
N THR A 44 4.23 -5.81 -7.39
CA THR A 44 3.11 -4.90 -7.16
C THR A 44 1.81 -5.37 -7.83
N PHE A 45 1.91 -6.22 -8.84
CA PHE A 45 0.74 -6.81 -9.51
C PHE A 45 -0.03 -7.80 -8.64
N PHE A 46 0.60 -8.31 -7.57
CA PHE A 46 0.00 -9.30 -6.68
C PHE A 46 0.03 -8.78 -5.24
N THR A 47 -1.13 -8.38 -4.78
CA THR A 47 -1.30 -7.83 -3.42
C THR A 47 -0.85 -8.86 -2.37
N ASN A 48 -0.23 -8.38 -1.28
CA ASN A 48 0.13 -9.19 -0.12
C ASN A 48 1.05 -10.40 -0.38
N THR A 49 1.64 -10.55 -1.58
CA THR A 49 2.48 -11.71 -1.92
C THR A 49 3.59 -11.94 -0.90
N MET A 50 4.29 -10.89 -0.48
CA MET A 50 5.38 -11.00 0.48
C MET A 50 4.89 -11.37 1.87
N LEU A 51 3.76 -10.83 2.31
CA LEU A 51 3.10 -11.17 3.57
C LEU A 51 2.69 -12.66 3.59
N LEU A 52 2.03 -13.11 2.53
CA LEU A 52 1.61 -14.51 2.41
C LEU A 52 2.78 -15.48 2.36
N ALA A 53 3.90 -15.10 1.73
CA ALA A 53 5.14 -15.87 1.73
C ALA A 53 5.72 -15.99 3.15
N CYS A 54 5.72 -14.90 3.92
CA CYS A 54 6.17 -14.91 5.32
C CYS A 54 5.29 -15.82 6.17
N PHE A 55 3.98 -15.73 6.07
CA PHE A 55 3.04 -16.60 6.78
C PHE A 55 3.24 -18.08 6.42
N LEU A 56 3.38 -18.37 5.14
CA LEU A 56 3.65 -19.74 4.70
C LEU A 56 4.94 -20.28 5.30
N GLY A 57 6.04 -19.52 5.23
CA GLY A 57 7.34 -19.91 5.80
C GLY A 57 7.26 -20.16 7.30
N MET A 58 6.61 -19.26 8.05
CA MET A 58 6.38 -19.41 9.48
C MET A 58 5.54 -20.66 9.81
N SER A 59 4.43 -20.85 9.07
CA SER A 59 3.56 -22.02 9.26
C SER A 59 4.33 -23.31 9.05
N VAL A 60 4.98 -23.44 7.91
CA VAL A 60 5.81 -24.62 7.55
C VAL A 60 6.93 -24.83 8.56
N GLY A 61 7.58 -23.76 9.01
CA GLY A 61 8.61 -23.80 10.05
C GLY A 61 8.08 -24.34 11.37
N CYS A 62 6.94 -23.86 11.85
CA CYS A 62 6.29 -24.37 13.06
C CYS A 62 5.92 -25.85 12.92
N LEU A 63 5.41 -26.27 11.77
CA LEU A 63 5.13 -27.68 11.50
C LEU A 63 6.40 -28.54 11.50
N ALA A 64 7.53 -27.98 11.05
CA ALA A 64 8.84 -28.63 11.04
C ALA A 64 9.64 -28.50 12.36
N ALA A 65 9.03 -27.97 13.45
CA ALA A 65 9.73 -27.74 14.72
C ALA A 65 10.39 -29.01 15.29
N ASN A 66 9.76 -30.17 15.09
CA ASN A 66 10.24 -31.46 15.56
C ASN A 66 11.29 -32.11 14.64
N HIS A 67 11.61 -31.51 13.50
CA HIS A 67 12.65 -32.03 12.60
C HIS A 67 14.04 -31.90 13.25
N ARG A 68 14.90 -32.91 13.06
CA ARG A 68 16.28 -32.90 13.57
C ARG A 68 17.15 -31.86 12.86
N ARG A 69 16.83 -31.53 11.58
CA ARG A 69 17.56 -30.54 10.79
C ARG A 69 17.23 -29.15 11.30
N CYS A 70 18.25 -28.27 11.42
CA CYS A 70 18.10 -26.88 11.74
C CYS A 70 18.03 -26.08 10.43
N TYR A 71 16.84 -25.53 10.13
CA TYR A 71 16.63 -24.77 8.90
C TYR A 71 17.08 -23.31 9.02
N LEU A 72 17.24 -22.80 10.25
CA LEU A 72 17.66 -21.42 10.49
C LEU A 72 18.98 -21.05 9.79
N ARG A 73 19.89 -22.03 9.65
CA ARG A 73 21.17 -21.83 8.95
C ARG A 73 21.04 -21.45 7.48
N TRP A 74 19.92 -21.76 6.83
CA TRP A 74 19.66 -21.45 5.42
C TRP A 74 19.01 -20.07 5.23
N THR A 75 18.40 -19.51 6.28
CA THR A 75 17.72 -18.21 6.25
C THR A 75 18.59 -17.09 5.69
N PRO A 76 19.85 -16.86 6.16
CA PRO A 76 20.66 -15.78 5.62
C PRO A 76 21.03 -15.98 4.14
N LEU A 77 21.30 -17.22 3.73
CA LEU A 77 21.62 -17.52 2.34
C LEU A 77 20.41 -17.25 1.42
N LEU A 78 19.23 -17.74 1.80
CA LEU A 78 18.01 -17.56 1.02
C LEU A 78 17.62 -16.06 0.93
N LEU A 79 17.74 -15.33 2.04
CA LEU A 79 17.55 -13.88 2.03
C LEU A 79 18.57 -13.19 1.13
N ALA A 80 19.86 -13.52 1.24
CA ALA A 80 20.88 -12.92 0.40
C ALA A 80 20.64 -13.19 -1.09
N VAL A 81 20.22 -14.41 -1.44
CA VAL A 81 19.85 -14.77 -2.83
C VAL A 81 18.64 -13.95 -3.28
N ALA A 82 17.57 -13.88 -2.47
CA ALA A 82 16.39 -13.11 -2.83
C ALA A 82 16.72 -11.62 -3.05
N LEU A 83 17.52 -11.03 -2.15
CA LEU A 83 17.95 -9.64 -2.24
C LEU A 83 18.83 -9.40 -3.46
N ALA A 84 19.82 -10.28 -3.72
CA ALA A 84 20.70 -10.16 -4.88
C ALA A 84 19.93 -10.28 -6.21
N VAL A 85 18.98 -11.22 -6.30
CA VAL A 85 18.12 -11.35 -7.48
C VAL A 85 17.24 -10.11 -7.66
N ALA A 86 16.66 -9.58 -6.57
CA ALA A 86 15.85 -8.36 -6.65
C ALA A 86 16.65 -7.16 -7.17
N LEU A 87 17.88 -6.97 -6.69
CA LEU A 87 18.79 -5.92 -7.19
C LEU A 87 19.19 -6.15 -8.65
N THR A 88 19.39 -7.40 -9.06
CA THR A 88 19.67 -7.73 -10.47
C THR A 88 18.48 -7.39 -11.36
N VAL A 89 17.25 -7.68 -10.91
CA VAL A 89 16.02 -7.32 -11.62
C VAL A 89 15.89 -5.80 -11.73
N GLU A 90 16.19 -5.05 -10.65
CA GLU A 90 16.19 -3.59 -10.66
C GLU A 90 17.16 -3.01 -11.69
N VAL A 91 18.42 -3.45 -11.66
CA VAL A 91 19.47 -2.98 -12.59
C VAL A 91 19.15 -3.30 -14.04
N SER A 92 18.52 -4.44 -14.29
CA SER A 92 18.12 -4.88 -15.64
C SER A 92 16.70 -4.48 -16.01
N SER A 93 16.01 -3.66 -15.20
CA SER A 93 14.58 -3.36 -15.38
C SER A 93 14.25 -2.85 -16.78
N GLY A 94 15.03 -1.93 -17.36
CA GLY A 94 14.84 -1.43 -18.72
C GLY A 94 14.91 -2.51 -19.80
N SER A 95 15.70 -3.57 -19.60
CA SER A 95 15.83 -4.71 -20.51
C SER A 95 14.91 -5.86 -20.12
N PHE A 96 14.72 -6.07 -18.81
CA PHE A 96 13.94 -7.19 -18.26
C PHE A 96 12.43 -7.00 -18.43
N VAL A 97 11.92 -5.77 -18.34
CA VAL A 97 10.51 -5.43 -18.59
C VAL A 97 10.06 -5.90 -19.97
N LYS A 98 10.95 -5.86 -20.96
CA LYS A 98 10.65 -6.32 -22.33
C LYS A 98 10.44 -7.84 -22.44
N PHE A 99 10.87 -8.61 -21.45
CA PHE A 99 10.78 -10.08 -21.44
C PHE A 99 9.71 -10.61 -20.50
N VAL A 100 9.03 -9.76 -19.71
CA VAL A 100 7.99 -10.20 -18.79
C VAL A 100 6.61 -10.00 -19.40
N ASP A 101 5.85 -11.07 -19.49
CA ASP A 101 4.45 -11.03 -19.92
C ASP A 101 3.54 -10.60 -18.77
N VAL A 102 3.03 -9.39 -18.85
CA VAL A 102 2.05 -8.82 -17.89
C VAL A 102 0.60 -9.01 -18.38
N GLY A 103 0.37 -9.79 -19.40
CA GLY A 103 -0.95 -10.03 -19.99
C GLY A 103 -1.39 -8.93 -20.98
N ASN A 104 -2.63 -9.04 -21.45
CA ASN A 104 -3.19 -8.07 -22.41
C ASN A 104 -3.52 -6.75 -21.72
N GLN A 105 -2.73 -5.72 -21.98
CA GLN A 105 -2.90 -4.37 -21.44
C GLN A 105 -3.75 -3.46 -22.35
N THR A 106 -4.20 -3.92 -23.51
CA THR A 106 -5.05 -3.12 -24.41
C THR A 106 -6.48 -2.97 -23.86
N ALA A 107 -6.97 -3.99 -23.13
CA ALA A 107 -8.27 -3.96 -22.46
C ALA A 107 -8.17 -4.59 -21.05
N PRO A 108 -7.38 -4.00 -20.12
CA PRO A 108 -7.13 -4.63 -18.84
C PRO A 108 -8.37 -4.63 -17.96
N GLN A 109 -8.56 -5.73 -17.20
CA GLN A 109 -9.61 -5.82 -16.18
C GLN A 109 -9.28 -4.97 -14.95
N LEU A 110 -8.00 -4.81 -14.67
CA LEU A 110 -7.44 -3.97 -13.62
C LEU A 110 -6.31 -3.13 -14.20
N VAL A 111 -6.36 -1.81 -13.99
CA VAL A 111 -5.31 -0.90 -14.45
C VAL A 111 -4.24 -0.78 -13.39
N PHE A 112 -2.99 -1.05 -13.78
CA PHE A 112 -1.81 -0.85 -12.96
C PHE A 112 -1.00 0.33 -13.50
N PHE A 113 -0.48 1.17 -12.60
CA PHE A 113 0.41 2.27 -12.96
C PHE A 113 1.86 1.78 -13.09
N GLY A 114 2.66 2.50 -13.89
CA GLY A 114 4.07 2.19 -14.10
C GLY A 114 4.34 1.05 -15.08
N THR A 115 3.30 0.41 -15.60
CA THR A 115 3.41 -0.49 -16.73
C THR A 115 3.03 0.27 -17.98
N GLU A 116 3.99 0.85 -18.64
CA GLU A 116 3.78 1.39 -19.98
C GLU A 116 3.40 0.25 -20.92
N TYR A 117 2.44 0.54 -21.80
CA TYR A 117 1.96 -0.44 -22.79
C TYR A 117 3.03 -0.66 -23.84
N HIS A 118 3.93 -1.58 -23.57
CA HIS A 118 4.77 -2.11 -24.65
C HIS A 118 3.94 -3.12 -25.42
N SER A 119 3.76 -2.88 -26.72
CA SER A 119 3.25 -3.91 -27.61
C SER A 119 4.16 -5.12 -27.46
N GLN A 120 3.60 -6.25 -27.03
CA GLN A 120 4.36 -7.48 -26.90
C GLN A 120 4.84 -7.89 -28.29
N ASP A 121 6.14 -7.94 -28.45
CA ASP A 121 6.73 -8.60 -29.60
C ASP A 121 6.60 -10.11 -29.37
N LEU A 122 5.53 -10.68 -29.89
CA LEU A 122 5.22 -12.13 -29.80
C LEU A 122 6.29 -13.02 -30.41
N SER A 123 7.27 -12.46 -31.12
CA SER A 123 8.43 -13.18 -31.66
C SER A 123 9.48 -13.50 -30.60
N ARG A 124 9.40 -12.91 -29.40
CA ARG A 124 10.35 -13.10 -28.30
C ARG A 124 9.77 -14.00 -27.21
N TYR A 125 10.63 -14.83 -26.63
CA TYR A 125 10.27 -15.62 -25.47
C TYR A 125 9.94 -14.68 -24.29
N ALA A 126 8.70 -14.76 -23.82
CA ALA A 126 8.24 -13.96 -22.68
C ALA A 126 8.11 -14.83 -21.43
N VAL A 127 8.62 -14.33 -20.30
CA VAL A 127 8.48 -14.98 -18.99
C VAL A 127 7.15 -14.53 -18.36
N PRO A 128 6.23 -15.45 -18.05
CA PRO A 128 5.02 -15.09 -17.34
C PRO A 128 5.35 -14.42 -15.99
N ILE A 129 4.67 -13.29 -15.70
CA ILE A 129 4.89 -12.52 -14.46
C ILE A 129 4.66 -13.37 -13.21
N GLU A 130 3.80 -14.38 -13.28
CA GLU A 130 3.52 -15.31 -12.18
C GLU A 130 4.75 -16.15 -11.81
N LEU A 131 5.66 -16.43 -12.74
CA LEU A 131 6.92 -17.11 -12.43
C LEU A 131 7.87 -16.22 -11.63
N VAL A 132 7.92 -14.93 -11.95
CA VAL A 132 8.71 -13.96 -11.18
C VAL A 132 8.15 -13.85 -9.76
N CYS A 133 6.83 -13.67 -9.64
CA CYS A 133 6.14 -13.63 -8.36
C CYS A 133 6.34 -14.94 -7.58
N GLY A 134 6.14 -16.09 -8.23
CA GLY A 134 6.30 -17.42 -7.63
C GLY A 134 7.71 -17.69 -7.12
N PHE A 135 8.73 -17.21 -7.83
CA PHE A 135 10.12 -17.30 -7.38
C PHE A 135 10.34 -16.56 -6.06
N PHE A 136 9.97 -15.27 -5.99
CA PHE A 136 10.14 -14.50 -4.76
C PHE A 136 9.28 -15.05 -3.62
N PHE A 137 8.03 -15.42 -3.91
CA PHE A 137 7.15 -16.07 -2.95
C PHE A 137 7.79 -17.34 -2.35
N LEU A 138 8.32 -18.22 -3.19
CA LEU A 138 8.95 -19.47 -2.75
C LEU A 138 10.22 -19.22 -1.93
N VAL A 139 11.12 -18.36 -2.41
CA VAL A 139 12.41 -18.12 -1.74
C VAL A 139 12.21 -17.44 -0.40
N ILE A 140 11.30 -16.46 -0.30
CA ILE A 140 10.96 -15.79 0.96
C ILE A 140 10.27 -16.77 1.92
N ALA A 141 9.32 -17.58 1.45
CA ALA A 141 8.70 -18.60 2.29
C ALA A 141 9.75 -19.57 2.85
N LEU A 142 10.66 -20.07 2.02
CA LEU A 142 11.76 -20.94 2.46
C LEU A 142 12.71 -20.24 3.45
N ALA A 143 12.99 -18.95 3.28
CA ALA A 143 13.81 -18.16 4.20
C ALA A 143 13.19 -18.07 5.60
N LEU A 144 11.86 -17.95 5.68
CA LEU A 144 11.12 -17.86 6.96
C LEU A 144 10.86 -19.23 7.62
N VAL A 145 11.12 -20.37 6.95
CA VAL A 145 11.01 -21.70 7.56
C VAL A 145 11.93 -21.84 8.78
N GLY A 146 13.16 -21.31 8.70
CA GLY A 146 14.11 -21.35 9.80
C GLY A 146 13.64 -20.61 11.05
N PRO A 147 13.33 -19.33 10.96
CA PRO A 147 12.74 -18.55 12.05
C PRO A 147 11.46 -19.17 12.60
N GLY A 148 10.53 -19.61 11.73
CA GLY A 148 9.31 -20.31 12.12
C GLY A 148 9.59 -21.62 12.89
N GLN A 149 10.64 -22.37 12.51
CA GLN A 149 11.06 -23.57 13.23
C GLN A 149 11.53 -23.25 14.66
N GLU A 150 12.33 -22.20 14.83
CA GLU A 150 12.79 -21.77 16.16
C GLU A 150 11.64 -21.24 17.01
N LEU A 151 10.69 -20.50 16.42
CA LEU A 151 9.48 -20.09 17.12
C LEU A 151 8.66 -21.30 17.60
N GLY A 152 8.41 -22.29 16.74
CA GLY A 152 7.71 -23.51 17.09
C GLY A 152 8.40 -24.28 18.20
N ARG A 153 9.74 -24.38 18.17
CA ARG A 153 10.55 -25.00 19.24
C ARG A 153 10.48 -24.22 20.54
N ALA A 154 10.57 -22.88 20.46
CA ALA A 154 10.48 -22.03 21.65
C ALA A 154 9.11 -22.16 22.33
N LEU A 155 7.99 -22.17 21.56
CA LEU A 155 6.64 -22.38 22.09
C LEU A 155 6.47 -23.74 22.79
N THR A 156 7.13 -24.81 22.31
CA THR A 156 7.02 -26.14 22.91
C THR A 156 7.76 -26.29 24.23
N ARG A 157 8.79 -25.49 24.52
CA ARG A 157 9.56 -25.52 25.78
C ARG A 157 8.73 -25.07 27.01
N TRP A 158 7.57 -24.47 26.80
CA TRP A 158 6.76 -23.89 27.87
C TRP A 158 5.63 -24.82 28.31
N SER A 159 5.45 -24.97 29.61
CA SER A 159 4.31 -25.69 30.19
C SER A 159 3.01 -24.92 30.08
N ASN A 160 3.05 -23.59 30.33
CA ASN A 160 1.89 -22.74 30.20
C ASN A 160 1.86 -22.13 28.78
N ARG A 161 0.98 -22.68 27.92
CA ARG A 161 0.86 -22.31 26.50
C ARG A 161 0.41 -20.87 26.30
N VAL A 162 -0.51 -20.36 27.14
CA VAL A 162 -1.02 -18.99 27.05
C VAL A 162 0.07 -17.98 27.43
N GLN A 163 0.88 -18.27 28.46
CA GLN A 163 2.02 -17.39 28.78
C GLN A 163 3.05 -17.36 27.65
N ALA A 164 3.35 -18.49 27.03
CA ALA A 164 4.25 -18.55 25.88
C ALA A 164 3.69 -17.70 24.71
N TYR A 165 2.41 -17.85 24.40
CA TYR A 165 1.76 -17.08 23.36
C TYR A 165 1.72 -15.57 23.69
N THR A 166 1.47 -15.21 24.96
CA THR A 166 1.54 -13.80 25.42
C THR A 166 2.92 -13.21 25.17
N LEU A 167 3.97 -13.94 25.47
CA LEU A 167 5.35 -13.50 25.25
C LEU A 167 5.69 -13.39 23.76
N ASN A 168 5.18 -14.30 22.93
CA ASN A 168 5.26 -14.21 21.48
C ASN A 168 4.62 -12.91 20.96
N ILE A 169 3.40 -12.59 21.40
CA ILE A 169 2.71 -11.34 20.99
C ILE A 169 3.47 -10.10 21.49
N MET A 170 4.03 -10.13 22.70
CA MET A 170 4.86 -9.00 23.19
C MET A 170 6.11 -8.79 22.33
N GLY A 171 6.77 -9.88 21.90
CA GLY A 171 7.90 -9.83 20.97
C GLY A 171 7.46 -9.24 19.60
N SER A 172 6.31 -9.67 19.10
CA SER A 172 5.73 -9.16 17.85
C SER A 172 5.43 -7.64 17.94
N ILE A 173 4.81 -7.19 19.02
CA ILE A 173 4.58 -5.76 19.28
C ILE A 173 5.90 -4.99 19.29
N ALA A 174 6.93 -5.50 19.98
CA ALA A 174 8.24 -4.86 19.99
C ALA A 174 8.84 -4.77 18.58
N GLY A 175 8.65 -5.79 17.73
CA GLY A 175 9.06 -5.78 16.33
C GLY A 175 8.36 -4.70 15.50
N ILE A 176 7.03 -4.55 15.65
CA ILE A 176 6.27 -3.49 14.99
C ILE A 176 6.74 -2.10 15.45
N LEU A 177 6.85 -1.89 16.76
CA LEU A 177 7.26 -0.59 17.29
C LEU A 177 8.67 -0.20 16.85
N LEU A 178 9.59 -1.18 16.81
CA LEU A 178 10.95 -0.96 16.32
C LEU A 178 10.96 -0.62 14.83
N PHE A 179 10.17 -1.31 14.02
CA PHE A 179 10.07 -1.01 12.59
C PHE A 179 9.36 0.34 12.33
N ALA A 180 8.31 0.66 13.11
CA ALA A 180 7.67 1.96 13.06
C ALA A 180 8.64 3.09 13.43
N ALA A 181 9.50 2.88 14.43
CA ALA A 181 10.56 3.83 14.76
C ALA A 181 11.57 3.99 13.60
N CYS A 182 12.01 2.89 12.96
CA CYS A 182 12.85 2.97 11.76
C CYS A 182 12.17 3.77 10.64
N SER A 183 10.86 3.62 10.47
CA SER A 183 10.07 4.36 9.47
C SER A 183 9.92 5.84 9.85
N TRP A 184 9.66 6.13 11.12
CA TRP A 184 9.54 7.50 11.62
C TRP A 184 10.84 8.31 11.43
N PHE A 185 11.97 7.67 11.73
CA PHE A 185 13.30 8.29 11.54
C PHE A 185 13.84 8.16 10.12
N GLU A 186 13.03 7.63 9.19
CA GLU A 186 13.40 7.45 7.77
C GLU A 186 14.74 6.71 7.58
N LEU A 187 15.00 5.73 8.44
CA LEU A 187 16.25 4.98 8.41
C LEU A 187 16.35 4.14 7.13
N ALA A 188 17.53 4.17 6.52
CA ALA A 188 17.82 3.37 5.34
C ALA A 188 17.70 1.85 5.63
N PRO A 189 17.34 1.02 4.64
CA PRO A 189 17.16 -0.43 4.79
C PRO A 189 18.37 -1.16 5.37
N PHE A 190 19.58 -0.61 5.20
CA PHE A 190 20.77 -1.13 5.84
C PHE A 190 20.56 -1.37 7.35
N TRP A 191 19.96 -0.41 8.05
CA TRP A 191 19.70 -0.50 9.49
C TRP A 191 18.63 -1.56 9.80
N TRP A 192 17.61 -1.71 8.95
CA TRP A 192 16.59 -2.75 9.14
C TRP A 192 17.21 -4.14 9.10
N PHE A 193 17.98 -4.43 8.07
CA PHE A 193 18.61 -5.75 7.93
C PHE A 193 19.75 -5.96 8.91
N LEU A 194 20.41 -4.90 9.40
CA LEU A 194 21.39 -5.00 10.50
C LEU A 194 20.72 -5.52 11.79
N VAL A 195 19.54 -5.02 12.15
CA VAL A 195 18.76 -5.53 13.30
C VAL A 195 18.47 -7.03 13.12
N VAL A 196 18.05 -7.44 11.92
CA VAL A 196 17.80 -8.84 11.60
C VAL A 196 19.08 -9.69 11.74
N VAL A 197 20.19 -9.22 11.20
CA VAL A 197 21.49 -9.92 11.28
C VAL A 197 21.95 -10.06 12.73
N LEU A 198 21.84 -9.02 13.55
CA LEU A 198 22.18 -9.06 14.97
C LEU A 198 21.33 -10.08 15.71
N GLY A 199 20.02 -10.07 15.47
CA GLY A 199 19.09 -11.02 16.08
C GLY A 199 19.36 -12.48 15.64
N LEU A 200 19.57 -12.74 14.36
CA LEU A 200 19.90 -14.06 13.86
C LEU A 200 21.26 -14.54 14.39
N SER A 201 22.24 -13.65 14.51
CA SER A 201 23.56 -13.96 15.07
C SER A 201 23.45 -14.54 16.47
N TYR A 202 22.59 -14.00 17.33
CA TYR A 202 22.34 -14.55 18.66
C TYR A 202 21.98 -16.04 18.59
N PHE A 203 21.06 -16.43 17.72
CA PHE A 203 20.64 -17.83 17.59
C PHE A 203 21.74 -18.72 17.02
N TYR A 204 22.57 -18.21 16.14
CA TYR A 204 23.77 -18.93 15.65
C TYR A 204 24.75 -19.22 16.78
N PHE A 205 25.03 -18.24 17.65
CA PHE A 205 25.91 -18.42 18.80
C PHE A 205 25.27 -19.26 19.89
N ALA A 206 23.98 -19.15 20.10
CA ALA A 206 23.23 -19.90 21.13
C ALA A 206 23.04 -21.37 20.78
N SER A 207 23.11 -21.74 19.49
CA SER A 207 22.95 -23.11 19.03
C SER A 207 24.02 -24.07 19.60
N PRO A 208 23.68 -25.36 19.82
CA PRO A 208 24.67 -26.36 20.20
C PRO A 208 25.84 -26.44 19.20
N ARG A 209 27.05 -26.72 19.69
CA ARG A 209 28.26 -26.77 18.84
C ARG A 209 28.11 -27.67 17.60
N SER A 210 27.35 -28.75 17.70
CA SER A 210 27.07 -29.68 16.60
C SER A 210 26.20 -29.07 15.48
N GLN A 211 25.50 -27.97 15.75
CA GLN A 211 24.61 -27.30 14.81
C GLN A 211 25.17 -25.94 14.33
N ARG A 212 26.29 -25.49 14.90
CA ARG A 212 26.98 -24.26 14.47
C ARG A 212 27.69 -24.51 13.15
N PRO A 213 27.78 -23.47 12.28
CA PRO A 213 28.61 -23.55 11.09
C PRO A 213 30.07 -23.80 11.53
N GLY A 214 30.61 -24.98 11.22
CA GLY A 214 31.97 -25.40 11.66
C GLY A 214 33.08 -24.67 10.90
N LYS A 215 32.79 -23.96 9.82
CA LYS A 215 33.76 -23.25 8.97
C LYS A 215 33.33 -21.78 8.79
N LEU A 216 34.29 -20.89 8.62
CA LEU A 216 34.09 -19.48 8.34
C LEU A 216 33.06 -19.25 7.19
N TRP A 217 33.09 -20.09 6.16
CA TRP A 217 32.14 -20.06 5.04
C TRP A 217 30.67 -20.23 5.45
N GLY A 218 30.37 -20.88 6.58
CA GLY A 218 28.99 -20.97 7.09
C GLY A 218 28.43 -19.64 7.61
N TRP A 219 29.29 -18.66 7.91
CA TRP A 219 28.93 -17.32 8.36
C TRP A 219 28.87 -16.30 7.20
N ALA A 220 29.47 -16.65 6.06
CA ALA A 220 29.53 -15.76 4.91
C ALA A 220 28.15 -15.23 4.45
N PRO A 221 27.08 -16.05 4.38
CA PRO A 221 25.77 -15.53 4.00
C PRO A 221 25.20 -14.50 4.99
N LEU A 222 25.47 -14.66 6.30
CA LEU A 222 25.02 -13.72 7.31
C LEU A 222 25.76 -12.38 7.19
N ALA A 223 27.07 -12.42 6.91
CA ALA A 223 27.87 -11.23 6.66
C ALA A 223 27.54 -10.58 5.31
N ALA A 224 27.13 -11.37 4.32
CA ALA A 224 26.76 -10.85 2.99
C ALA A 224 25.47 -10.01 3.01
N LEU A 225 24.52 -10.30 3.92
CA LEU A 225 23.25 -9.58 3.99
C LEU A 225 23.40 -8.04 4.07
N PRO A 226 24.12 -7.49 5.06
CA PRO A 226 24.29 -6.02 5.13
C PRO A 226 25.05 -5.48 3.94
N ILE A 227 25.99 -6.24 3.35
CA ILE A 227 26.73 -5.81 2.17
C ILE A 227 25.82 -5.70 0.95
N VAL A 228 24.99 -6.73 0.69
CA VAL A 228 24.02 -6.73 -0.42
C VAL A 228 23.03 -5.57 -0.27
N ILE A 229 22.54 -5.32 0.94
CA ILE A 229 21.62 -4.22 1.20
C ILE A 229 22.33 -2.85 1.03
N TRP A 230 23.56 -2.74 1.50
CA TRP A 230 24.34 -1.52 1.32
C TRP A 230 24.56 -1.21 -0.16
N LEU A 231 24.91 -2.21 -0.96
CA LEU A 231 25.03 -2.08 -2.43
C LEU A 231 23.70 -1.65 -3.08
N GLY A 232 22.56 -2.20 -2.61
CA GLY A 232 21.23 -1.81 -3.06
C GLY A 232 20.80 -0.40 -2.62
N GLY A 233 21.51 0.23 -1.70
CA GLY A 233 21.31 1.63 -1.29
C GLY A 233 21.78 2.64 -2.31
N PHE A 234 22.65 2.22 -3.26
CA PHE A 234 23.16 3.07 -4.32
C PHE A 234 22.35 2.90 -5.60
N PRO A 235 22.16 3.97 -6.40
CA PRO A 235 21.59 3.83 -7.71
C PRO A 235 22.45 2.91 -8.59
N PRO A 236 21.85 2.21 -9.58
CA PRO A 236 22.56 1.27 -10.42
C PRO A 236 23.75 1.92 -11.15
N ILE A 237 24.95 1.37 -10.98
CA ILE A 237 26.19 1.88 -11.58
C ILE A 237 26.15 1.83 -13.13
N SER A 238 25.23 1.05 -13.69
CA SER A 238 25.07 0.83 -15.14
C SER A 238 24.48 2.02 -15.89
N ASP A 239 23.86 2.98 -15.19
CA ASP A 239 23.30 4.18 -15.81
C ASP A 239 24.17 5.39 -15.51
N PRO A 240 24.87 5.98 -16.51
CA PRO A 240 25.67 7.18 -16.30
C PRO A 240 24.90 8.38 -15.75
N THR A 241 23.57 8.41 -16.00
CA THR A 241 22.65 9.45 -15.49
C THR A 241 22.27 9.26 -14.03
N SER A 242 22.63 8.12 -13.43
CA SER A 242 22.27 7.77 -12.06
C SER A 242 23.20 8.38 -10.99
N ARG A 243 24.30 9.06 -11.38
CA ARG A 243 25.28 9.59 -10.43
C ARG A 243 24.73 10.70 -9.52
N ASP A 244 23.69 11.41 -9.96
CA ASP A 244 23.04 12.50 -9.23
C ASP A 244 21.72 12.11 -8.56
N VAL A 245 21.39 10.80 -8.52
CA VAL A 245 20.18 10.31 -7.87
C VAL A 245 20.41 10.13 -6.37
N GLN A 246 19.62 10.82 -5.58
CA GLN A 246 19.57 10.64 -4.12
C GLN A 246 18.39 9.76 -3.76
N ARG A 247 18.64 8.70 -2.98
CA ARG A 247 17.62 7.76 -2.54
C ARG A 247 17.20 8.02 -1.11
N PHE A 248 15.89 8.21 -0.90
CA PHE A 248 15.24 8.39 0.39
C PHE A 248 14.25 7.27 0.66
N TRP A 249 14.04 6.96 1.94
CA TRP A 249 13.02 6.03 2.40
C TRP A 249 12.04 6.76 3.32
N SER A 250 10.92 7.19 2.74
CA SER A 250 9.85 7.81 3.52
C SER A 250 9.08 6.74 4.31
N PRO A 251 8.19 7.09 5.23
CA PRO A 251 7.31 6.11 5.86
C PRO A 251 6.43 5.31 4.88
N TYR A 252 6.23 5.79 3.67
CA TYR A 252 5.36 5.18 2.66
C TYR A 252 6.12 4.34 1.64
N TYR A 253 7.19 4.88 1.01
CA TYR A 253 7.88 4.25 -0.12
C TYR A 253 9.33 4.73 -0.26
N ARG A 254 10.02 4.16 -1.24
CA ARG A 254 11.33 4.61 -1.69
C ARG A 254 11.14 5.77 -2.67
N ILE A 255 11.87 6.85 -2.45
CA ILE A 255 11.92 8.02 -3.31
C ILE A 255 13.31 8.11 -3.91
N ASP A 256 13.41 8.11 -5.23
CA ASP A 256 14.64 8.38 -5.96
C ASP A 256 14.51 9.80 -6.54
N PHE A 257 15.33 10.74 -6.03
CA PHE A 257 15.33 12.14 -6.44
C PHE A 257 16.54 12.41 -7.31
N LYS A 258 16.31 12.85 -8.55
CA LYS A 258 17.35 13.25 -9.49
C LYS A 258 17.48 14.77 -9.48
N ARG A 259 18.67 15.26 -9.03
CA ARG A 259 18.91 16.71 -8.86
C ARG A 259 19.02 17.46 -10.18
N GLU A 260 19.51 16.81 -11.23
CA GLU A 260 19.80 17.43 -12.53
C GLU A 260 18.53 18.01 -13.17
N ASP A 261 17.45 17.26 -13.14
CA ASP A 261 16.16 17.61 -13.73
C ASP A 261 15.04 17.81 -12.70
N LEU A 262 15.39 17.77 -11.40
CA LEU A 262 14.47 17.94 -10.27
C LEU A 262 13.29 16.93 -10.33
N SER A 263 13.54 15.73 -10.85
CA SER A 263 12.53 14.68 -10.97
C SER A 263 12.53 13.73 -9.77
N LEU A 264 11.33 13.25 -9.46
CA LEU A 264 11.06 12.31 -8.40
C LEU A 264 10.48 11.02 -8.99
N SER A 265 11.03 9.89 -8.58
CA SER A 265 10.45 8.57 -8.83
C SER A 265 10.13 7.88 -7.51
N VAL A 266 9.00 7.20 -7.47
CA VAL A 266 8.51 6.46 -6.31
C VAL A 266 8.49 4.98 -6.65
N ASN A 267 9.22 4.15 -5.87
CA ASN A 267 9.32 2.71 -6.14
C ASN A 267 9.62 2.40 -7.62
N GLN A 268 10.59 3.11 -8.23
CA GLN A 268 10.99 3.02 -9.64
C GLN A 268 10.00 3.59 -10.67
N ILE A 269 8.87 4.12 -10.25
CA ILE A 269 7.89 4.72 -11.14
C ILE A 269 8.08 6.23 -11.12
N TYR A 270 8.21 6.85 -12.31
CA TYR A 270 8.24 8.31 -12.42
C TYR A 270 7.00 8.91 -11.78
N HIS A 271 7.20 9.85 -10.86
CA HIS A 271 6.11 10.44 -10.09
C HIS A 271 5.84 11.88 -10.51
N GLN A 272 6.84 12.74 -10.42
CA GLN A 272 6.71 14.15 -10.77
C GLN A 272 8.08 14.79 -11.04
N GLN A 273 8.04 15.96 -11.67
CA GLN A 273 9.18 16.86 -11.85
C GLN A 273 8.81 18.22 -11.27
N MET A 274 9.71 18.82 -10.50
CA MET A 274 9.56 20.19 -10.03
C MET A 274 9.83 21.14 -11.18
N VAL A 275 8.88 21.99 -11.48
CA VAL A 275 8.93 22.88 -12.63
C VAL A 275 8.63 24.30 -12.19
N SER A 276 9.47 25.25 -12.64
CA SER A 276 9.19 26.66 -12.37
C SER A 276 7.89 27.10 -13.08
N ARG A 277 7.12 27.95 -12.42
CA ARG A 277 5.95 28.61 -13.01
C ARG A 277 6.28 29.40 -14.29
N ASN A 278 7.56 29.74 -14.51
CA ASN A 278 8.03 30.39 -15.72
C ASN A 278 8.31 29.40 -16.85
N GLU A 279 8.35 28.10 -16.55
CA GLU A 279 8.42 27.05 -17.54
C GLU A 279 7.01 26.63 -17.93
N ASN A 280 6.85 26.12 -19.13
CA ASN A 280 5.55 26.05 -19.77
C ASN A 280 4.87 24.70 -19.55
N LEU A 281 4.56 24.31 -18.30
CA LEU A 281 3.66 23.20 -18.02
C LEU A 281 2.21 23.70 -17.86
N ALA A 282 1.56 23.86 -18.99
CA ALA A 282 0.19 24.35 -19.11
C ALA A 282 -0.83 23.52 -18.29
N ALA A 283 -0.55 22.26 -17.97
CA ALA A 283 -1.44 21.40 -17.24
C ALA A 283 -1.84 21.97 -15.88
N TYR A 284 -0.89 22.45 -15.10
CA TYR A 284 -1.13 23.03 -13.76
C TYR A 284 -1.82 24.40 -13.83
N ALA A 285 -1.56 25.18 -14.89
CA ALA A 285 -2.17 26.50 -15.08
C ALA A 285 -3.58 26.45 -15.67
N LEU A 286 -3.95 25.32 -16.29
CA LEU A 286 -5.18 25.21 -17.09
C LEU A 286 -6.46 25.56 -16.30
N PRO A 287 -6.67 25.15 -15.04
CA PRO A 287 -7.86 25.54 -14.29
C PRO A 287 -7.98 27.06 -14.11
N HIS A 288 -6.87 27.71 -13.80
CA HIS A 288 -6.82 29.17 -13.60
C HIS A 288 -7.01 29.94 -14.91
N LEU A 289 -6.33 29.48 -15.97
CA LEU A 289 -6.45 30.05 -17.31
C LEU A 289 -7.89 30.04 -17.82
N LEU A 290 -8.51 28.86 -17.76
CA LEU A 290 -9.90 28.73 -18.25
C LEU A 290 -10.88 29.53 -17.41
N ASN A 291 -10.69 29.61 -16.10
CA ASN A 291 -11.50 30.42 -15.21
C ASN A 291 -11.43 31.91 -15.59
N ARG A 292 -10.21 32.44 -15.85
CA ARG A 292 -10.00 33.81 -16.31
C ARG A 292 -10.69 34.08 -17.67
N ASP A 293 -10.47 33.18 -18.63
CA ASP A 293 -10.98 33.36 -20.00
C ASP A 293 -12.49 33.16 -20.07
N ALA A 294 -13.09 32.48 -19.10
CA ALA A 294 -14.54 32.47 -18.89
C ALA A 294 -15.09 33.75 -18.21
N GLY A 295 -14.24 34.75 -17.94
CA GLY A 295 -14.62 36.02 -17.30
C GLY A 295 -14.96 35.89 -15.81
N ARG A 296 -14.49 34.86 -15.14
CA ARG A 296 -14.76 34.63 -13.72
C ARG A 296 -13.70 35.27 -12.82
N PRO A 297 -14.04 35.62 -11.57
CA PRO A 297 -13.10 36.13 -10.60
C PRO A 297 -11.95 35.10 -10.36
N GLN A 298 -10.78 35.59 -9.99
CA GLN A 298 -9.67 34.73 -9.58
C GLN A 298 -10.05 33.87 -8.36
N PHE A 299 -9.53 32.66 -8.31
CA PHE A 299 -9.70 31.78 -7.14
C PHE A 299 -8.89 32.31 -5.96
N ALA A 300 -9.59 32.79 -4.92
CA ALA A 300 -8.96 33.33 -3.72
C ALA A 300 -8.57 32.25 -2.72
N ASP A 301 -9.49 31.31 -2.44
CA ASP A 301 -9.26 30.18 -1.54
C ASP A 301 -9.14 28.90 -2.34
N VAL A 302 -7.96 28.28 -2.30
CA VAL A 302 -7.62 27.08 -3.09
C VAL A 302 -7.25 25.93 -2.16
N LEU A 303 -7.81 24.76 -2.43
CA LEU A 303 -7.41 23.49 -1.81
C LEU A 303 -6.75 22.61 -2.85
N ILE A 304 -5.55 22.13 -2.54
CA ILE A 304 -4.80 21.19 -3.40
C ILE A 304 -4.59 19.90 -2.64
N ILE A 305 -5.20 18.81 -3.11
CA ILE A 305 -5.02 17.47 -2.59
C ILE A 305 -4.02 16.73 -3.47
N GLY A 306 -2.97 16.17 -2.84
CA GLY A 306 -1.81 15.63 -3.54
C GLY A 306 -0.86 16.73 -3.99
N ALA A 307 -0.59 17.72 -3.12
CA ALA A 307 0.21 18.89 -3.45
C ALA A 307 1.65 18.58 -3.88
N GLY A 308 2.15 17.39 -3.51
CA GLY A 308 3.44 16.88 -3.95
C GLY A 308 4.58 17.82 -3.64
N SER A 309 5.43 18.08 -4.64
CA SER A 309 6.55 19.02 -4.52
C SER A 309 6.15 20.49 -4.70
N GLY A 310 4.87 20.81 -5.02
CA GLY A 310 4.38 22.16 -4.99
C GLY A 310 4.10 22.85 -6.34
N ASN A 311 4.06 22.12 -7.46
CA ASN A 311 3.79 22.70 -8.77
C ASN A 311 2.43 23.41 -8.82
N ASP A 312 1.35 22.76 -8.36
CA ASP A 312 0.03 23.35 -8.29
C ASP A 312 -0.05 24.54 -7.32
N VAL A 313 0.67 24.43 -6.19
CA VAL A 313 0.78 25.51 -5.20
C VAL A 313 1.44 26.73 -5.84
N SER A 314 2.54 26.54 -6.57
CA SER A 314 3.23 27.60 -7.28
C SER A 314 2.31 28.29 -8.30
N GLN A 315 1.52 27.52 -9.05
CA GLN A 315 0.55 28.08 -9.99
C GLN A 315 -0.57 28.84 -9.27
N ALA A 316 -1.17 28.29 -8.23
CA ALA A 316 -2.22 28.99 -7.48
C ALA A 316 -1.73 30.34 -6.95
N LEU A 317 -0.50 30.41 -6.44
CA LEU A 317 0.13 31.66 -5.98
C LEU A 317 0.36 32.65 -7.12
N GLN A 318 0.82 32.20 -8.30
CA GLN A 318 1.03 33.02 -9.47
C GLN A 318 -0.28 33.63 -9.97
N TRP A 319 -1.38 32.88 -9.94
CA TRP A 319 -2.72 33.32 -10.35
C TRP A 319 -3.47 34.10 -9.28
N GLY A 320 -2.80 34.47 -8.18
CA GLY A 320 -3.33 35.43 -7.20
C GLY A 320 -4.16 34.81 -6.08
N ALA A 321 -4.02 33.53 -5.81
CA ALA A 321 -4.64 32.93 -4.63
C ALA A 321 -4.21 33.65 -3.35
N SER A 322 -5.19 34.00 -2.51
CA SER A 322 -4.97 34.67 -1.22
C SER A 322 -4.70 33.67 -0.11
N HIS A 323 -5.19 32.44 -0.27
CA HIS A 323 -4.99 31.36 0.66
C HIS A 323 -4.94 30.03 -0.08
N VAL A 324 -3.93 29.19 0.24
CA VAL A 324 -3.77 27.85 -0.32
C VAL A 324 -3.60 26.85 0.81
N ASP A 325 -4.57 25.94 0.97
CA ASP A 325 -4.38 24.74 1.79
C ASP A 325 -3.81 23.63 0.91
N ALA A 326 -2.57 23.24 1.19
CA ALA A 326 -1.86 22.20 0.45
C ALA A 326 -1.80 20.92 1.27
N VAL A 327 -2.41 19.84 0.77
CA VAL A 327 -2.47 18.55 1.47
C VAL A 327 -1.55 17.55 0.78
N GLU A 328 -0.59 17.05 1.51
CA GLU A 328 0.37 16.03 1.05
C GLU A 328 0.51 14.94 2.09
N ILE A 329 0.49 13.68 1.65
CA ILE A 329 0.56 12.54 2.57
C ILE A 329 2.01 12.22 2.97
N ASP A 330 2.97 12.42 2.07
CA ASP A 330 4.37 12.04 2.29
C ASP A 330 5.22 13.24 2.74
N PRO A 331 5.72 13.21 4.00
CA PRO A 331 6.55 14.28 4.53
C PRO A 331 7.87 14.45 3.78
N ALA A 332 8.40 13.39 3.14
CA ALA A 332 9.66 13.48 2.41
C ALA A 332 9.47 14.17 1.05
N ILE A 333 8.36 13.91 0.34
CA ILE A 333 8.04 14.64 -0.90
C ILE A 333 7.83 16.12 -0.61
N TYR A 334 7.08 16.45 0.44
CA TYR A 334 6.91 17.84 0.88
C TYR A 334 8.26 18.52 1.16
N ARG A 335 9.17 17.88 1.94
CA ARG A 335 10.48 18.46 2.23
C ARG A 335 11.31 18.68 0.98
N LEU A 336 11.32 17.72 0.05
CA LEU A 336 12.02 17.88 -1.23
C LEU A 336 11.45 19.06 -2.02
N GLY A 337 10.12 19.22 -2.06
CA GLY A 337 9.46 20.37 -2.68
C GLY A 337 9.84 21.70 -2.03
N ARG A 338 9.83 21.77 -0.70
CA ARG A 338 10.22 22.96 0.05
C ARG A 338 11.70 23.35 -0.22
N ASP A 339 12.60 22.36 -0.21
CA ASP A 339 14.04 22.59 -0.26
C ASP A 339 14.57 22.82 -1.68
N TYR A 340 13.94 22.20 -2.70
CA TYR A 340 14.48 22.18 -4.08
C TYR A 340 13.55 22.80 -5.14
N HIS A 341 12.26 23.05 -4.86
CA HIS A 341 11.38 23.62 -5.88
C HIS A 341 11.87 25.02 -6.29
N PRO A 342 11.99 25.32 -7.60
CA PRO A 342 12.55 26.59 -8.09
C PRO A 342 11.84 27.84 -7.56
N ASP A 343 10.52 27.76 -7.42
CA ASP A 343 9.68 28.89 -6.98
C ASP A 343 9.46 28.93 -5.46
N ARG A 344 9.93 27.95 -4.70
CA ARG A 344 9.73 27.81 -3.24
C ARG A 344 8.30 28.08 -2.76
N PRO A 345 7.29 27.42 -3.33
CA PRO A 345 5.89 27.77 -3.04
C PRO A 345 5.50 27.53 -1.58
N TYR A 346 6.17 26.62 -0.89
CA TYR A 346 5.89 26.30 0.50
C TYR A 346 6.45 27.31 1.52
N ASP A 347 7.31 28.23 1.09
CA ASP A 347 7.83 29.34 1.92
C ASP A 347 6.90 30.57 1.88
N ASP A 348 5.87 30.60 1.01
CA ASP A 348 4.94 31.72 0.89
C ASP A 348 3.92 31.69 2.05
N GLY A 349 3.78 32.81 2.74
CA GLY A 349 2.88 32.94 3.91
C GLY A 349 1.40 32.72 3.64
N ARG A 350 0.98 32.68 2.37
CA ARG A 350 -0.39 32.35 1.94
C ARG A 350 -0.65 30.84 1.92
N VAL A 351 0.40 30.01 2.00
CA VAL A 351 0.33 28.55 1.91
C VAL A 351 0.33 27.93 3.28
N LYS A 352 -0.65 27.09 3.55
CA LYS A 352 -0.67 26.23 4.72
C LYS A 352 -0.57 24.77 4.30
N ILE A 353 0.52 24.11 4.73
CA ILE A 353 0.71 22.69 4.47
C ILE A 353 0.00 21.83 5.52
N HIS A 354 -0.60 20.75 5.08
CA HIS A 354 -1.22 19.71 5.89
C HIS A 354 -0.63 18.36 5.49
N LEU A 355 0.13 17.74 6.40
CA LEU A 355 0.66 16.38 6.21
C LEU A 355 -0.41 15.38 6.65
N ASP A 356 -1.34 15.07 5.74
CA ASP A 356 -2.51 14.24 6.03
C ASP A 356 -3.01 13.53 4.75
N ASP A 357 -3.89 12.56 4.95
CA ASP A 357 -4.68 11.97 3.88
C ASP A 357 -5.71 12.99 3.36
N GLY A 358 -5.82 13.11 2.02
CA GLY A 358 -6.68 14.12 1.40
C GLY A 358 -8.15 14.02 1.79
N ARG A 359 -8.67 12.79 1.95
CA ARG A 359 -10.05 12.58 2.37
C ARG A 359 -10.26 12.88 3.85
N ASN A 360 -9.30 12.50 4.72
CA ASN A 360 -9.36 12.84 6.13
C ASN A 360 -9.34 14.35 6.32
N PHE A 361 -8.52 15.07 5.56
CA PHE A 361 -8.51 16.53 5.56
C PHE A 361 -9.86 17.13 5.16
N LEU A 362 -10.47 16.69 4.05
CA LEU A 362 -11.80 17.15 3.61
C LEU A 362 -12.87 16.93 4.69
N ARG A 363 -12.81 15.85 5.44
CA ARG A 363 -13.76 15.56 6.52
C ARG A 363 -13.51 16.33 7.81
N SER A 364 -12.29 16.84 7.99
CA SER A 364 -11.87 17.54 9.21
C SER A 364 -11.87 19.06 9.08
N THR A 365 -11.94 19.61 7.86
CA THR A 365 -11.97 21.05 7.63
C THR A 365 -13.42 21.57 7.55
N ASP A 366 -13.65 22.78 8.08
CA ASP A 366 -14.91 23.51 7.91
C ASP A 366 -14.84 24.57 6.81
N ARG A 367 -13.67 24.70 6.16
CA ARG A 367 -13.44 25.72 5.14
C ARG A 367 -14.14 25.38 3.83
N LYS A 368 -14.48 26.46 3.08
CA LYS A 368 -14.99 26.35 1.71
C LYS A 368 -14.04 27.04 0.75
N TYR A 369 -13.90 26.46 -0.44
CA TYR A 369 -12.91 26.85 -1.42
C TYR A 369 -13.56 27.30 -2.74
N ASP A 370 -12.88 28.21 -3.43
CA ASP A 370 -13.22 28.60 -4.80
C ASP A 370 -12.77 27.54 -5.80
N LEU A 371 -11.64 26.91 -5.49
CA LEU A 371 -11.05 25.83 -6.29
C LEU A 371 -10.60 24.69 -5.40
N ILE A 372 -11.00 23.46 -5.73
CA ILE A 372 -10.44 22.23 -5.17
C ILE A 372 -9.80 21.47 -6.31
N VAL A 373 -8.51 21.13 -6.16
CA VAL A 373 -7.71 20.38 -7.15
C VAL A 373 -7.34 19.03 -6.61
N TYR A 374 -7.63 17.97 -7.37
CA TYR A 374 -7.01 16.67 -7.20
C TYR A 374 -5.82 16.59 -8.17
N ALA A 375 -4.64 16.81 -7.61
CA ALA A 375 -3.40 17.02 -8.33
C ALA A 375 -2.67 15.70 -8.58
N LEU A 376 -3.01 14.98 -9.65
CA LEU A 376 -2.44 13.65 -9.96
C LEU A 376 -2.46 12.70 -8.77
N VAL A 377 -3.56 12.72 -8.01
CA VAL A 377 -3.74 11.94 -6.77
C VAL A 377 -3.84 10.45 -6.98
N ASP A 378 -3.60 9.95 -8.18
CA ASP A 378 -3.50 8.53 -8.35
C ASP A 378 -2.22 7.99 -7.75
N SER A 379 -2.46 7.09 -7.07
CA SER A 379 -1.58 6.37 -6.23
C SER A 379 -0.68 5.45 -7.04
N LEU A 380 0.43 5.99 -7.36
CA LEU A 380 1.65 5.18 -7.44
C LEU A 380 1.92 4.43 -6.12
N VAL A 381 1.20 4.80 -5.05
CA VAL A 381 1.25 4.25 -3.69
C VAL A 381 0.58 2.87 -3.56
N LEU A 382 -0.04 2.35 -4.61
CA LEU A 382 -0.51 0.94 -4.70
C LEU A 382 0.52 -0.11 -4.26
N HIS A 383 1.71 0.35 -3.89
CA HIS A 383 2.87 -0.48 -3.68
C HIS A 383 3.39 -0.54 -2.25
N SER A 384 2.75 0.15 -1.29
CA SER A 384 3.06 -0.12 0.10
C SER A 384 2.33 -1.41 0.52
N GLY A 385 3.05 -2.37 1.07
CA GLY A 385 2.48 -3.65 1.52
C GLY A 385 1.41 -3.53 2.60
N TYR A 386 1.07 -2.31 3.00
CA TYR A 386 0.02 -1.97 3.93
C TYR A 386 -1.20 -1.33 3.27
N SER A 387 -1.09 -0.84 2.03
CA SER A 387 -2.20 -0.24 1.32
C SER A 387 -2.75 -1.23 0.31
N ASN A 388 -3.94 -1.71 0.58
CA ASN A 388 -4.76 -2.36 -0.41
C ASN A 388 -5.13 -1.36 -1.50
N ILE A 389 -5.30 -1.83 -2.74
CA ILE A 389 -5.94 -1.10 -3.85
C ILE A 389 -7.19 -0.32 -3.38
N ARG A 390 -7.90 -0.83 -2.37
CA ARG A 390 -9.07 -0.22 -1.77
C ARG A 390 -8.83 1.16 -1.16
N LEU A 391 -7.73 1.32 -0.41
CA LEU A 391 -7.49 2.55 0.38
C LEU A 391 -7.27 3.76 -0.50
N GLU A 392 -6.61 3.58 -1.62
CA GLU A 392 -6.24 4.64 -2.53
C GLU A 392 -7.38 5.07 -3.44
N SER A 393 -8.27 4.13 -3.75
CA SER A 393 -9.46 4.40 -4.55
C SER A 393 -10.53 5.21 -3.80
N TYR A 394 -10.41 5.42 -2.50
CA TYR A 394 -11.38 6.18 -1.70
C TYR A 394 -11.47 7.67 -2.08
N LEU A 395 -10.48 8.24 -2.73
CA LEU A 395 -10.54 9.60 -3.27
C LEU A 395 -11.49 9.73 -4.48
N PHE A 396 -11.80 8.61 -5.15
CA PHE A 396 -12.64 8.57 -6.34
C PHE A 396 -14.04 7.99 -6.08
N THR A 397 -14.45 7.88 -4.82
CA THR A 397 -15.79 7.40 -4.48
C THR A 397 -16.83 8.52 -4.54
N ARG A 398 -18.08 8.13 -4.77
CA ARG A 398 -19.21 9.08 -4.76
C ARG A 398 -19.25 9.89 -3.47
N GLN A 399 -19.05 9.25 -2.32
CA GLN A 399 -19.07 9.91 -1.02
C GLN A 399 -17.96 10.97 -0.88
N THR A 400 -16.79 10.72 -1.46
CA THR A 400 -15.74 11.74 -1.49
C THR A 400 -16.11 12.93 -2.38
N PHE A 401 -16.78 12.69 -3.51
CA PHE A 401 -17.29 13.79 -4.34
C PHE A 401 -18.39 14.59 -3.65
N GLU A 402 -19.22 13.94 -2.82
CA GLU A 402 -20.17 14.61 -1.94
C GLU A 402 -19.46 15.49 -0.89
N ASP A 403 -18.35 14.97 -0.30
CA ASP A 403 -17.50 15.74 0.61
C ASP A 403 -16.90 16.96 -0.10
N VAL A 404 -16.33 16.78 -1.30
CA VAL A 404 -15.82 17.88 -2.13
C VAL A 404 -16.92 18.92 -2.40
N ARG A 405 -18.11 18.51 -2.82
CA ARG A 405 -19.23 19.43 -3.09
C ARG A 405 -19.61 20.26 -1.88
N ARG A 406 -19.57 19.67 -0.67
CA ARG A 406 -19.88 20.40 0.58
C ARG A 406 -18.86 21.50 0.89
N HIS A 407 -17.60 21.31 0.46
CA HIS A 407 -16.49 22.23 0.71
C HIS A 407 -16.26 23.22 -0.44
N LEU A 408 -17.03 23.16 -1.52
CA LEU A 408 -17.04 24.20 -2.53
C LEU A 408 -17.90 25.40 -2.08
N LYS A 409 -17.43 26.60 -2.39
CA LYS A 409 -18.23 27.80 -2.33
C LYS A 409 -19.34 27.79 -3.41
N PRO A 410 -20.37 28.64 -3.33
CA PRO A 410 -21.25 28.86 -4.47
C PRO A 410 -20.40 29.18 -5.70
N ASP A 411 -20.67 28.51 -6.82
CA ASP A 411 -19.88 28.62 -8.07
C ASP A 411 -18.42 28.16 -7.99
N GLY A 412 -18.00 27.54 -6.86
CA GLY A 412 -16.70 26.93 -6.72
C GLY A 412 -16.49 25.78 -7.71
N THR A 413 -15.25 25.56 -8.11
CA THR A 413 -14.89 24.60 -9.14
C THR A 413 -14.07 23.47 -8.54
N PHE A 414 -14.39 22.23 -8.89
CA PHE A 414 -13.62 21.05 -8.62
C PHE A 414 -12.90 20.59 -9.88
N VAL A 415 -11.63 20.26 -9.78
CA VAL A 415 -10.80 19.82 -10.91
C VAL A 415 -10.06 18.57 -10.56
N ILE A 416 -10.15 17.57 -11.44
CA ILE A 416 -9.34 16.35 -11.39
C ILE A 416 -8.60 16.26 -12.70
N TYR A 417 -7.29 16.03 -12.68
CA TYR A 417 -6.53 15.76 -13.88
C TYR A 417 -5.59 14.58 -13.71
N ASN A 418 -5.42 13.83 -14.81
CA ASN A 418 -4.62 12.63 -14.83
C ASN A 418 -4.38 12.11 -16.24
N TYR A 419 -3.39 11.21 -16.37
CA TYR A 419 -3.22 10.34 -17.53
C TYR A 419 -4.08 9.09 -17.35
N PHE A 420 -5.41 9.22 -17.48
CA PHE A 420 -6.31 8.07 -17.43
C PHE A 420 -6.05 7.16 -18.63
N ARG A 421 -5.46 6.00 -18.41
CA ARG A 421 -4.97 5.11 -19.46
C ARG A 421 -6.06 4.38 -20.23
N GLN A 422 -7.30 4.44 -19.77
CA GLN A 422 -8.45 3.76 -20.35
C GLN A 422 -9.67 4.69 -20.40
N GLY A 423 -10.37 4.68 -21.53
CA GLY A 423 -11.56 5.51 -21.72
C GLY A 423 -12.68 5.19 -20.74
N TRP A 424 -12.83 3.93 -20.31
CA TRP A 424 -13.83 3.54 -19.34
C TRP A 424 -13.59 4.12 -17.93
N LEU A 425 -12.34 4.44 -17.56
CA LEU A 425 -12.05 5.16 -16.31
C LEU A 425 -12.63 6.58 -16.35
N ILE A 426 -12.46 7.27 -17.49
CA ILE A 426 -12.99 8.62 -17.68
C ILE A 426 -14.52 8.58 -17.66
N ALA A 427 -15.14 7.59 -18.32
CA ALA A 427 -16.59 7.42 -18.29
C ALA A 427 -17.11 7.14 -16.87
N ARG A 428 -16.43 6.30 -16.09
CA ARG A 428 -16.77 6.05 -14.68
C ARG A 428 -16.62 7.30 -13.82
N LEU A 429 -15.55 8.07 -14.01
CA LEU A 429 -15.33 9.31 -13.29
C LEU A 429 -16.43 10.33 -13.61
N GLN A 430 -16.73 10.53 -14.88
CA GLN A 430 -17.82 11.40 -15.30
C GLN A 430 -19.15 10.97 -14.69
N GLN A 431 -19.50 9.69 -14.77
CA GLN A 431 -20.73 9.15 -14.17
C GLN A 431 -20.79 9.45 -12.66
N GLY A 432 -19.71 9.18 -11.90
CA GLY A 432 -19.67 9.47 -10.46
C GLY A 432 -19.83 10.95 -10.12
N LEU A 433 -19.26 11.83 -10.93
CA LEU A 433 -19.43 13.27 -10.77
C LEU A 433 -20.84 13.73 -11.17
N GLU A 434 -21.45 13.15 -12.21
CA GLU A 434 -22.82 13.44 -12.60
C GLU A 434 -23.83 13.06 -11.51
N GLU A 435 -23.62 11.96 -10.81
CA GLU A 435 -24.45 11.54 -9.68
C GLU A 435 -24.46 12.57 -8.54
N VAL A 436 -23.35 13.31 -8.36
CA VAL A 436 -23.18 14.27 -7.27
C VAL A 436 -23.48 15.70 -7.70
N PHE A 437 -22.95 16.15 -8.85
CA PHE A 437 -23.05 17.54 -9.31
C PHE A 437 -24.21 17.79 -10.29
N GLY A 438 -24.83 16.72 -10.75
CA GLY A 438 -25.93 16.75 -11.71
C GLY A 438 -25.51 16.39 -13.13
N ALA A 439 -26.49 15.90 -13.89
CA ALA A 439 -26.31 15.50 -15.28
C ALA A 439 -25.79 16.69 -16.12
N ARG A 440 -24.82 16.42 -16.99
CA ARG A 440 -24.14 17.41 -17.83
C ARG A 440 -23.30 18.46 -17.07
N ASN A 441 -23.15 18.38 -15.73
CA ASN A 441 -22.32 19.32 -15.01
C ASN A 441 -20.81 19.05 -15.29
N PRO A 442 -20.28 17.82 -15.29
CA PRO A 442 -18.86 17.58 -15.56
C PRO A 442 -18.48 17.97 -17.00
N LEU A 443 -17.30 18.60 -17.14
CA LEU A 443 -16.66 18.89 -18.41
C LEU A 443 -15.37 18.09 -18.50
N VAL A 444 -15.21 17.32 -19.57
CA VAL A 444 -14.01 16.50 -19.82
C VAL A 444 -13.19 17.15 -20.91
N LEU A 445 -11.97 17.53 -20.61
CA LEU A 445 -11.01 18.10 -21.55
C LEU A 445 -9.86 17.13 -21.77
N THR A 446 -9.33 17.06 -22.99
CA THR A 446 -8.18 16.24 -23.33
C THR A 446 -7.05 17.05 -23.98
N LEU A 447 -5.83 16.65 -23.64
CA LEU A 447 -4.61 17.23 -24.16
C LEU A 447 -3.64 16.09 -24.55
N PRO A 448 -3.37 15.85 -25.85
CA PRO A 448 -3.92 16.52 -27.03
C PRO A 448 -5.43 16.31 -27.20
N TYR A 449 -6.06 17.19 -27.95
CA TYR A 449 -7.51 17.18 -28.15
C TYR A 449 -8.02 15.90 -28.80
N ARG A 450 -9.02 15.31 -28.16
CA ARG A 450 -9.85 14.23 -28.74
C ARG A 450 -11.31 14.62 -28.68
N LYS A 451 -11.97 14.68 -29.85
CA LYS A 451 -13.39 14.99 -29.93
C LYS A 451 -14.26 13.98 -29.20
N VAL A 452 -13.88 12.71 -29.26
CA VAL A 452 -14.67 11.59 -28.72
C VAL A 452 -13.75 10.66 -27.94
N ILE A 453 -14.19 10.31 -26.72
CA ILE A 453 -13.58 9.27 -25.88
C ILE A 453 -14.50 8.05 -25.95
N GLU A 454 -13.95 6.93 -26.44
CA GLU A 454 -14.66 5.66 -26.53
C GLU A 454 -14.22 4.74 -25.37
N PRO A 455 -15.13 4.42 -24.43
CA PRO A 455 -14.79 3.59 -23.26
C PRO A 455 -14.26 2.19 -23.60
N GLU A 456 -14.64 1.66 -24.76
CA GLU A 456 -14.27 0.32 -25.19
C GLU A 456 -12.94 0.25 -25.95
N LYS A 457 -12.44 1.38 -26.43
CA LYS A 457 -11.15 1.41 -27.13
C LYS A 457 -9.98 1.35 -26.15
N ALA A 458 -8.98 0.60 -26.60
CA ALA A 458 -7.73 0.41 -25.88
C ALA A 458 -6.92 1.70 -25.74
N ALA A 459 -6.11 1.72 -24.70
CA ALA A 459 -5.00 2.65 -24.45
C ALA A 459 -5.28 4.12 -24.79
N PHE A 460 -5.76 4.83 -23.81
CA PHE A 460 -5.89 6.27 -23.83
C PHE A 460 -4.73 6.86 -23.01
N GLY A 461 -3.72 7.41 -23.69
CA GLY A 461 -2.49 7.92 -23.03
C GLY A 461 -2.46 9.44 -22.85
N ASP A 462 -3.55 10.13 -23.18
CA ASP A 462 -3.58 11.59 -23.19
C ASP A 462 -3.91 12.16 -21.80
N PHE A 463 -3.37 13.34 -21.51
CA PHE A 463 -3.69 14.07 -20.30
C PHE A 463 -5.16 14.50 -20.34
N THR A 464 -5.89 14.16 -19.29
CA THR A 464 -7.33 14.45 -19.16
C THR A 464 -7.58 15.32 -17.96
N VAL A 465 -8.37 16.38 -18.12
CA VAL A 465 -8.81 17.26 -17.06
C VAL A 465 -10.33 17.22 -16.98
N VAL A 466 -10.86 16.96 -15.81
CA VAL A 466 -12.30 16.92 -15.56
C VAL A 466 -12.68 18.02 -14.58
N PHE A 467 -13.61 18.87 -14.97
CA PHE A 467 -14.16 19.94 -14.15
C PHE A 467 -15.55 19.55 -13.67
N ALA A 468 -15.89 19.91 -12.43
CA ALA A 468 -17.23 19.80 -11.89
C ALA A 468 -17.56 21.00 -10.97
N GLY A 469 -18.82 21.20 -10.65
CA GLY A 469 -19.28 22.33 -9.83
C GLY A 469 -19.65 23.55 -10.68
N GLY A 470 -18.97 24.68 -10.51
CA GLY A 470 -19.20 25.91 -11.24
C GLY A 470 -18.74 25.88 -12.70
N THR A 471 -19.28 24.98 -13.53
CA THR A 471 -18.83 24.74 -14.91
C THR A 471 -19.62 25.49 -15.99
N ALA A 472 -20.69 26.18 -15.64
CA ALA A 472 -21.60 26.82 -16.64
C ALA A 472 -20.88 27.82 -17.57
N ALA A 473 -20.09 28.74 -17.00
CA ALA A 473 -19.36 29.74 -17.80
C ALA A 473 -18.27 29.09 -18.68
N LEU A 474 -17.61 28.03 -18.20
CA LEU A 474 -16.65 27.25 -18.98
C LEU A 474 -17.33 26.56 -20.15
N ARG A 475 -18.48 25.94 -19.92
CA ARG A 475 -19.28 25.32 -20.97
C ARG A 475 -19.65 26.30 -22.07
N GLU A 476 -20.15 27.48 -21.69
CA GLU A 476 -20.50 28.54 -22.64
C GLU A 476 -19.27 28.99 -23.45
N ALA A 477 -18.08 29.08 -22.81
CA ALA A 477 -16.85 29.42 -23.52
C ALA A 477 -16.49 28.37 -24.57
N PHE A 478 -16.60 27.06 -24.23
CA PHE A 478 -16.36 25.99 -25.19
C PHE A 478 -17.44 25.82 -26.27
N GLU A 479 -18.68 26.23 -26.00
CA GLU A 479 -19.73 26.30 -27.03
C GLU A 479 -19.41 27.38 -28.05
N ARG A 480 -18.84 28.51 -27.61
CA ARG A 480 -18.38 29.58 -28.51
C ARG A 480 -17.15 29.17 -29.31
N GLN A 481 -16.21 28.50 -28.67
CA GLN A 481 -14.97 28.03 -29.29
C GLN A 481 -14.60 26.62 -28.76
N PRO A 482 -14.85 25.57 -29.53
CA PRO A 482 -14.76 24.22 -29.05
C PRO A 482 -13.33 23.70 -28.80
N THR A 483 -12.31 24.34 -29.37
CA THR A 483 -10.92 23.95 -29.22
C THR A 483 -9.99 25.13 -29.08
N TYR A 484 -8.93 24.93 -28.33
CA TYR A 484 -7.94 25.94 -28.05
C TYR A 484 -6.53 25.38 -28.27
N LEU A 485 -5.56 26.27 -28.53
CA LEU A 485 -4.14 25.92 -28.64
C LEU A 485 -3.40 26.41 -27.39
N LEU A 486 -2.67 25.51 -26.74
CA LEU A 486 -1.69 25.89 -25.74
C LEU A 486 -0.41 26.32 -26.42
N ARG A 487 -0.04 27.56 -26.23
CA ARG A 487 1.23 28.11 -26.72
C ARG A 487 2.32 27.87 -25.67
N ASN A 488 3.45 27.38 -26.12
CA ASN A 488 4.60 27.11 -25.25
C ASN A 488 5.67 28.21 -25.31
N ASP A 489 5.43 29.29 -26.05
CA ASP A 489 6.37 30.41 -26.22
C ASP A 489 6.26 31.47 -25.12
N GLN A 490 5.24 31.40 -24.26
CA GLN A 490 5.06 32.31 -23.14
C GLN A 490 4.53 31.57 -21.90
N PRO A 491 5.07 31.84 -20.71
CA PRO A 491 4.54 31.27 -19.50
C PRO A 491 3.10 31.76 -19.25
N PRO A 492 2.18 30.87 -18.88
CA PRO A 492 0.82 31.24 -18.54
C PRO A 492 0.80 32.07 -17.25
N GLY A 493 0.17 33.22 -17.29
CA GLY A 493 0.02 34.09 -16.13
C GLY A 493 -1.25 34.94 -16.20
N PRO A 494 -1.65 35.60 -15.11
CA PRO A 494 -2.88 36.39 -15.05
C PRO A 494 -2.91 37.53 -16.09
N ASN A 495 -1.76 38.05 -16.45
CA ASN A 495 -1.59 39.15 -17.41
C ASN A 495 -1.20 38.68 -18.81
N SER A 496 -1.03 37.38 -19.04
CA SER A 496 -0.78 36.92 -20.40
C SER A 496 -1.97 37.25 -21.31
N PRO A 497 -1.71 37.73 -22.55
CA PRO A 497 -2.80 38.07 -23.44
C PRO A 497 -3.74 36.87 -23.64
N ASN A 498 -5.04 37.14 -23.81
CA ASN A 498 -6.03 36.12 -24.17
C ASN A 498 -5.64 35.50 -25.50
N GLY A 499 -4.73 34.66 -25.53
CA GLY A 499 -4.08 34.28 -26.75
C GLY A 499 -3.22 33.07 -26.60
N PHE A 500 -3.48 32.27 -25.55
CA PHE A 500 -3.13 30.89 -25.66
C PHE A 500 -3.76 30.28 -26.92
N PHE A 501 -4.62 30.99 -27.55
CA PHE A 501 -5.53 30.64 -28.65
C PHE A 501 -5.16 31.25 -29.97
N ALA A 502 -4.08 31.95 -30.13
CA ALA A 502 -3.71 32.45 -31.44
C ALA A 502 -3.09 31.34 -32.25
N ALA A 503 -3.89 30.79 -33.15
CA ALA A 503 -3.42 29.91 -34.21
C ALA A 503 -2.24 30.54 -34.93
N ASN A 504 -1.08 29.94 -34.85
CA ASN A 504 -0.16 29.92 -35.96
C ASN A 504 -0.09 28.48 -36.49
N PRO A 505 -0.93 28.11 -37.46
CA PRO A 505 -1.03 26.78 -37.99
C PRO A 505 0.24 26.31 -38.73
N GLN A 506 1.21 27.21 -38.90
CA GLN A 506 2.45 26.92 -39.65
C GLN A 506 3.63 26.50 -38.76
N ARG A 507 3.53 26.58 -37.45
CA ARG A 507 4.51 26.01 -36.54
C ARG A 507 4.06 24.64 -36.05
N SER A 508 4.51 23.62 -36.74
CA SER A 508 4.44 22.22 -36.32
C SER A 508 5.45 21.92 -35.20
N ASP A 509 5.71 22.90 -34.31
CA ASP A 509 6.60 22.68 -33.19
C ASP A 509 5.91 21.72 -32.21
N PHE A 510 6.60 20.69 -31.84
CA PHE A 510 6.29 19.58 -30.93
C PHE A 510 5.67 20.01 -29.58
N HIS A 511 5.50 21.29 -29.36
CA HIS A 511 5.10 21.90 -28.11
C HIS A 511 3.79 22.67 -28.13
N SER A 512 3.12 22.85 -29.25
CA SER A 512 1.77 23.40 -29.27
C SER A 512 0.75 22.27 -29.31
N GLN A 513 0.04 22.07 -28.22
CA GLN A 513 -0.98 21.04 -28.15
C GLN A 513 -2.37 21.67 -28.21
N GLN A 514 -3.22 21.14 -29.06
CA GLN A 514 -4.62 21.48 -29.09
C GLN A 514 -5.35 20.76 -27.94
N PHE A 515 -6.16 21.47 -27.19
CA PHE A 515 -7.06 20.89 -26.19
C PHE A 515 -8.50 21.33 -26.46
N GLY A 516 -9.46 20.58 -25.93
CA GLY A 516 -10.86 20.90 -26.13
C GLY A 516 -11.80 20.00 -25.38
N LEU A 517 -13.06 20.30 -25.45
CA LEU A 517 -14.14 19.54 -24.81
C LEU A 517 -14.33 18.21 -25.54
N ALA A 518 -14.08 17.12 -24.82
CA ALA A 518 -14.29 15.77 -25.31
C ALA A 518 -15.70 15.29 -24.96
N SER A 519 -16.34 14.61 -25.91
CA SER A 519 -17.57 13.87 -25.69
C SER A 519 -17.23 12.44 -25.26
N VAL A 520 -17.61 12.04 -24.08
CA VAL A 520 -17.44 10.64 -23.61
C VAL A 520 -18.66 9.85 -24.03
N LEU A 521 -18.45 8.80 -24.85
CA LEU A 521 -19.55 7.93 -25.25
C LEU A 521 -20.01 7.05 -24.07
N PRO A 522 -21.28 6.67 -24.02
CA PRO A 522 -21.74 5.73 -23.05
C PRO A 522 -21.02 4.38 -23.24
N PRO A 523 -20.60 3.73 -22.15
CA PRO A 523 -20.02 2.39 -22.26
C PRO A 523 -21.08 1.37 -22.67
N ASN A 524 -20.65 0.32 -23.41
CA ASN A 524 -21.55 -0.76 -23.84
C ASN A 524 -22.25 -1.48 -22.68
N GLU A 525 -21.56 -1.54 -21.54
CA GLU A 525 -22.09 -2.10 -20.31
C GLU A 525 -22.08 -1.00 -19.21
N ARG A 526 -23.12 -0.97 -18.39
CA ARG A 526 -23.21 -0.03 -17.27
C ARG A 526 -22.01 -0.24 -16.33
N LEU A 527 -21.17 0.77 -16.19
CA LEU A 527 -20.09 0.77 -15.22
C LEU A 527 -20.66 0.97 -13.81
N ARG A 528 -20.14 0.21 -12.85
CA ARG A 528 -20.46 0.44 -11.44
C ARG A 528 -19.67 1.67 -10.96
N THR A 529 -20.37 2.67 -10.41
CA THR A 529 -19.73 3.83 -9.79
C THR A 529 -18.97 3.39 -8.54
N ALA A 530 -17.77 3.93 -8.32
CA ALA A 530 -17.02 3.66 -7.11
C ALA A 530 -17.71 4.30 -5.90
N SER A 531 -17.83 3.52 -4.82
CA SER A 531 -18.43 3.93 -3.54
C SER A 531 -17.57 3.43 -2.39
N ASP A 532 -17.83 3.90 -1.18
CA ASP A 532 -17.09 3.42 0.00
C ASP A 532 -17.26 1.92 0.25
N ASP A 533 -18.39 1.35 -0.15
CA ASP A 533 -18.62 -0.10 -0.09
C ASP A 533 -17.97 -0.87 -1.25
N TRP A 534 -17.63 -0.17 -2.33
CA TRP A 534 -16.97 -0.73 -3.50
C TRP A 534 -15.99 0.30 -4.10
N PRO A 535 -14.84 0.54 -3.46
CA PRO A 535 -13.90 1.61 -3.83
C PRO A 535 -12.94 1.23 -4.97
N PHE A 536 -13.31 0.32 -5.85
CA PHE A 536 -12.45 -0.21 -6.90
C PHE A 536 -12.53 0.62 -8.19
N PHE A 537 -12.08 1.87 -8.14
CA PHE A 537 -12.11 2.78 -9.29
C PHE A 537 -11.40 2.19 -10.51
N TYR A 538 -10.25 1.54 -10.30
CA TYR A 538 -9.41 0.95 -11.35
C TYR A 538 -9.77 -0.48 -11.76
N LEU A 539 -10.79 -1.08 -11.15
CA LEU A 539 -11.29 -2.40 -11.52
C LEU A 539 -12.53 -2.26 -12.42
N ARG A 540 -12.47 -2.78 -13.64
CA ARG A 540 -13.53 -2.57 -14.64
C ARG A 540 -14.88 -3.18 -14.21
N LYS A 541 -14.87 -4.40 -13.69
CA LYS A 541 -16.05 -5.14 -13.24
C LYS A 541 -15.83 -5.73 -11.85
N PRO A 542 -16.88 -5.98 -11.06
CA PRO A 542 -16.75 -6.66 -9.77
C PRO A 542 -16.43 -8.15 -9.98
N MET A 543 -15.18 -8.45 -10.29
CA MET A 543 -14.65 -9.79 -10.52
C MET A 543 -13.18 -9.85 -10.13
N ILE A 544 -12.70 -11.04 -9.81
CA ILE A 544 -11.26 -11.24 -9.62
C ILE A 544 -10.58 -11.17 -10.99
N PRO A 545 -9.63 -10.25 -11.23
CA PRO A 545 -8.91 -10.19 -12.49
C PRO A 545 -8.19 -11.50 -12.80
N THR A 546 -8.15 -11.90 -14.08
CA THR A 546 -7.53 -13.16 -14.49
C THR A 546 -6.06 -13.25 -14.06
N LEU A 547 -5.33 -12.14 -14.14
CA LEU A 547 -3.93 -12.07 -13.67
C LEU A 547 -3.83 -12.36 -12.17
N SER A 548 -4.67 -11.73 -11.35
CA SER A 548 -4.71 -11.97 -9.89
C SER A 548 -5.09 -13.42 -9.58
N LEU A 549 -6.08 -13.99 -10.31
CA LEU A 549 -6.49 -15.39 -10.14
C LEU A 549 -5.34 -16.36 -10.46
N ARG A 550 -4.59 -16.13 -11.55
CA ARG A 550 -3.42 -16.94 -11.91
C ARG A 550 -2.34 -16.88 -10.84
N GLY A 551 -2.04 -15.68 -10.32
CA GLY A 551 -1.12 -15.49 -9.19
C GLY A 551 -1.56 -16.22 -7.92
N MET A 552 -2.85 -16.14 -7.57
CA MET A 552 -3.44 -16.88 -6.44
C MET A 552 -3.26 -18.39 -6.59
N ILE A 553 -3.52 -18.93 -7.80
CA ILE A 553 -3.36 -20.38 -8.08
C ILE A 553 -1.89 -20.79 -7.91
N VAL A 554 -0.94 -20.00 -8.41
CA VAL A 554 0.49 -20.28 -8.26
C VAL A 554 0.89 -20.24 -6.76
N MET A 555 0.50 -19.20 -6.03
CA MET A 555 0.79 -19.10 -4.58
C MET A 555 0.16 -20.25 -3.78
N ALA A 556 -1.10 -20.59 -4.06
CA ALA A 556 -1.77 -21.72 -3.41
C ALA A 556 -1.10 -23.06 -3.75
N GLY A 557 -0.71 -23.28 -5.00
CA GLY A 557 0.01 -24.47 -5.43
C GLY A 557 1.38 -24.63 -4.73
N LEU A 558 2.15 -23.54 -4.67
CA LEU A 558 3.44 -23.50 -3.96
C LEU A 558 3.26 -23.73 -2.45
N ALA A 559 2.20 -23.18 -1.87
CA ALA A 559 1.87 -23.37 -0.47
C ALA A 559 1.55 -24.84 -0.14
N LEU A 560 0.71 -25.47 -0.95
CA LEU A 560 0.38 -26.88 -0.81
C LEU A 560 1.63 -27.77 -0.98
N LEU A 561 2.48 -27.43 -1.95
CA LEU A 561 3.76 -28.14 -2.17
C LEU A 561 4.66 -28.06 -0.93
N LEU A 562 4.86 -26.86 -0.36
CA LEU A 562 5.71 -26.70 0.83
C LEU A 562 5.12 -27.39 2.05
N ILE A 563 3.82 -27.25 2.30
CA ILE A 563 3.15 -27.95 3.40
C ILE A 563 3.29 -29.47 3.25
N PHE A 564 3.18 -30.00 2.02
CA PHE A 564 3.36 -31.42 1.74
C PHE A 564 4.82 -31.87 1.98
N MET A 565 5.81 -31.12 1.49
CA MET A 565 7.24 -31.43 1.64
C MET A 565 7.69 -31.44 3.11
N PHE A 566 7.17 -30.53 3.91
CA PHE A 566 7.52 -30.39 5.34
C PHE A 566 6.51 -31.09 6.27
N ARG A 567 5.61 -31.88 5.71
CA ARG A 567 4.58 -32.61 6.47
C ARG A 567 5.23 -33.37 7.62
N PRO A 568 4.76 -33.17 8.87
CA PRO A 568 5.23 -33.95 9.99
C PRO A 568 4.93 -35.42 9.75
N ARG A 569 5.93 -36.31 9.96
CA ARG A 569 5.72 -37.74 9.91
C ARG A 569 4.60 -38.10 10.88
N VAL A 570 3.60 -38.83 10.39
CA VAL A 570 2.36 -39.13 11.11
C VAL A 570 2.67 -39.87 12.40
N GLN A 571 2.72 -39.15 13.51
CA GLN A 571 2.39 -39.75 14.80
C GLN A 571 0.86 -39.78 14.85
N GLN A 572 0.26 -40.91 15.21
CA GLN A 572 -1.20 -41.08 15.27
C GLN A 572 -1.84 -39.94 16.09
N SER A 573 -2.28 -38.90 15.40
CA SER A 573 -3.01 -37.81 16.06
C SER A 573 -4.39 -38.36 16.37
N ASP A 574 -4.76 -38.37 17.64
CA ASP A 574 -6.11 -38.64 18.12
C ASP A 574 -7.13 -37.75 17.35
N SER A 575 -8.34 -38.26 17.14
CA SER A 575 -9.40 -37.53 16.44
C SER A 575 -9.64 -36.14 17.01
N ARG A 576 -9.51 -35.98 18.32
CA ARG A 576 -9.63 -34.69 19.04
C ARG A 576 -8.56 -33.69 18.65
N GLY A 577 -7.31 -34.12 18.46
CA GLY A 577 -6.21 -33.27 18.00
C GLY A 577 -6.37 -32.78 16.56
N ARG A 578 -6.97 -33.62 15.69
CA ARG A 578 -7.29 -33.21 14.30
C ARG A 578 -8.33 -32.11 14.25
N TRP A 579 -9.42 -32.22 15.01
CA TRP A 579 -10.45 -31.20 15.10
C TRP A 579 -9.90 -29.88 15.65
N LEU A 580 -9.02 -29.93 16.65
CA LEU A 580 -8.36 -28.73 17.19
C LEU A 580 -7.52 -28.02 16.13
N ASN A 581 -6.76 -28.74 15.30
CA ASN A 581 -5.95 -28.14 14.24
C ASN A 581 -6.86 -27.51 13.17
N VAL A 582 -7.98 -28.11 12.81
CA VAL A 582 -8.99 -27.53 11.90
C VAL A 582 -9.58 -26.24 12.51
N GLN A 583 -9.94 -26.26 13.79
CA GLN A 583 -10.40 -25.06 14.50
C GLN A 583 -9.33 -23.95 14.47
N MET A 584 -8.06 -24.27 14.72
CA MET A 584 -6.95 -23.30 14.67
C MET A 584 -6.78 -22.69 13.28
N PHE A 585 -6.92 -23.50 12.23
CA PHE A 585 -6.86 -23.03 10.85
C PHE A 585 -7.98 -22.00 10.57
N PHE A 586 -9.23 -22.31 10.89
CA PHE A 586 -10.33 -21.37 10.67
C PHE A 586 -10.26 -20.12 11.55
N LEU A 587 -9.74 -20.24 12.78
CA LEU A 587 -9.47 -19.07 13.63
C LEU A 587 -8.40 -18.16 13.00
N GLY A 588 -7.37 -18.73 12.39
CA GLY A 588 -6.36 -17.95 11.66
C GLY A 588 -6.92 -17.25 10.43
N ALA A 589 -7.69 -17.98 9.62
CA ALA A 589 -8.33 -17.41 8.43
C ALA A 589 -9.32 -16.28 8.79
N GLY A 590 -10.17 -16.50 9.78
CA GLY A 590 -11.11 -15.47 10.25
C GLY A 590 -10.39 -14.27 10.87
N PHE A 591 -9.30 -14.51 11.61
CA PHE A 591 -8.50 -13.43 12.19
C PHE A 591 -7.91 -12.52 11.09
N MET A 592 -7.31 -13.08 10.06
CA MET A 592 -6.75 -12.32 8.94
C MET A 592 -7.82 -11.46 8.25
N LEU A 593 -9.00 -12.02 7.98
CA LEU A 593 -10.10 -11.28 7.36
C LEU A 593 -10.62 -10.14 8.24
N ILE A 594 -10.70 -10.35 9.57
CA ILE A 594 -11.10 -9.29 10.53
C ILE A 594 -10.03 -8.20 10.57
N GLU A 595 -8.75 -8.56 10.59
CA GLU A 595 -7.63 -7.61 10.61
C GLU A 595 -7.61 -6.73 9.35
N THR A 596 -7.76 -7.33 8.18
CA THR A 596 -7.88 -6.58 6.91
C THR A 596 -9.08 -5.64 6.93
N LYS A 597 -10.25 -6.12 7.36
CA LYS A 597 -11.43 -5.25 7.51
C LYS A 597 -11.16 -4.11 8.50
N ALA A 598 -10.46 -4.36 9.60
CA ALA A 598 -10.12 -3.34 10.58
C ALA A 598 -9.24 -2.24 9.96
N VAL A 599 -8.19 -2.61 9.21
CA VAL A 599 -7.32 -1.66 8.51
C VAL A 599 -8.14 -0.79 7.56
N VAL A 600 -8.96 -1.40 6.71
CA VAL A 600 -9.80 -0.70 5.73
C VAL A 600 -10.78 0.27 6.42
N THR A 601 -11.47 -0.21 7.47
CA THR A 601 -12.43 0.61 8.22
C THR A 601 -11.78 1.80 8.90
N MET A 602 -10.64 1.58 9.57
CA MET A 602 -9.93 2.65 10.26
C MET A 602 -9.30 3.66 9.30
N ALA A 603 -8.77 3.20 8.16
CA ALA A 603 -8.27 4.08 7.12
C ALA A 603 -9.38 4.95 6.52
N LEU A 604 -10.60 4.42 6.36
CA LEU A 604 -11.76 5.19 5.90
C LEU A 604 -12.18 6.27 6.92
N LEU A 605 -12.05 6.01 8.22
CA LEU A 605 -12.47 6.94 9.28
C LEU A 605 -11.39 7.98 9.63
N PHE A 606 -10.12 7.61 9.56
CA PHE A 606 -9.00 8.41 10.07
C PHE A 606 -7.91 8.71 9.04
N GLY A 607 -8.13 8.31 7.79
CA GLY A 607 -7.17 8.44 6.69
C GLY A 607 -6.24 7.24 6.52
N SER A 608 -5.74 7.08 5.30
CA SER A 608 -4.88 5.96 4.91
C SER A 608 -3.39 6.19 5.22
N THR A 609 -3.11 6.90 6.31
CA THR A 609 -1.72 7.19 6.69
C THR A 609 -1.03 5.97 7.30
N TRP A 610 0.30 5.90 7.12
CA TRP A 610 1.12 4.84 7.72
C TRP A 610 0.98 4.77 9.25
N VAL A 611 0.70 5.92 9.89
CA VAL A 611 0.47 6.00 11.35
C VAL A 611 -0.82 5.26 11.72
N VAL A 612 -1.91 5.51 10.99
CA VAL A 612 -3.20 4.83 11.23
C VAL A 612 -3.04 3.32 11.07
N ASN A 613 -2.37 2.87 10.01
CA ASN A 613 -2.12 1.45 9.78
C ASN A 613 -1.29 0.83 10.91
N SER A 614 -0.22 1.50 11.34
CA SER A 614 0.62 1.04 12.46
C SER A 614 -0.17 0.96 13.77
N VAL A 615 -1.03 1.94 14.03
CA VAL A 615 -1.90 1.97 15.23
C VAL A 615 -2.92 0.83 15.19
N VAL A 616 -3.50 0.51 14.02
CA VAL A 616 -4.45 -0.59 13.88
C VAL A 616 -3.78 -1.94 14.18
N PHE A 617 -2.62 -2.21 13.59
CA PHE A 617 -1.86 -3.45 13.89
C PHE A 617 -1.48 -3.54 15.38
N PHE A 618 -1.02 -2.43 15.95
CA PHE A 618 -0.73 -2.38 17.38
C PHE A 618 -1.98 -2.65 18.23
N ALA A 619 -3.12 -2.03 17.91
CA ALA A 619 -4.38 -2.20 18.64
C ALA A 619 -4.91 -3.64 18.57
N VAL A 620 -4.80 -4.30 17.41
CA VAL A 620 -5.12 -5.72 17.23
C VAL A 620 -4.29 -6.59 18.16
N LEU A 621 -2.98 -6.39 18.20
CA LEU A 621 -2.10 -7.17 19.09
C LEU A 621 -2.35 -6.87 20.57
N VAL A 622 -2.67 -5.63 20.93
CA VAL A 622 -3.09 -5.26 22.30
C VAL A 622 -4.40 -5.96 22.66
N ALA A 623 -5.37 -6.01 21.76
CA ALA A 623 -6.61 -6.75 21.97
C ALA A 623 -6.35 -8.26 22.23
N ILE A 624 -5.39 -8.86 21.52
CA ILE A 624 -4.94 -10.23 21.78
C ILE A 624 -4.30 -10.37 23.17
N LEU A 625 -3.45 -9.41 23.57
CA LEU A 625 -2.86 -9.42 24.93
C LEU A 625 -3.93 -9.33 26.03
N LEU A 626 -4.94 -8.49 25.85
CA LEU A 626 -6.06 -8.40 26.76
C LEU A 626 -6.84 -9.72 26.84
N SER A 627 -7.09 -10.35 25.70
CA SER A 627 -7.74 -11.68 25.61
C SER A 627 -6.92 -12.78 26.30
N ASN A 628 -5.60 -12.76 26.15
CA ASN A 628 -4.70 -13.68 26.82
C ASN A 628 -4.71 -13.46 28.35
N SER A 629 -4.67 -12.19 28.79
CA SER A 629 -4.72 -11.82 30.21
C SER A 629 -6.02 -12.27 30.84
N TRP A 630 -7.15 -12.06 30.13
CA TRP A 630 -8.45 -12.56 30.52
C TRP A 630 -8.46 -14.09 30.68
N THR A 631 -7.94 -14.81 29.67
CA THR A 631 -7.87 -16.26 29.67
C THR A 631 -6.98 -16.79 30.80
N LEU A 632 -5.85 -16.14 31.12
CA LEU A 632 -4.98 -16.49 32.23
C LEU A 632 -5.67 -16.32 33.58
N ARG A 633 -6.47 -15.24 33.73
CA ARG A 633 -7.15 -14.87 35.00
C ARG A 633 -8.37 -15.73 35.27
N PHE A 634 -9.23 -15.91 34.25
CA PHE A 634 -10.54 -16.53 34.42
C PHE A 634 -10.63 -17.99 33.97
N LYS A 635 -9.68 -18.48 33.16
CA LYS A 635 -9.57 -19.86 32.65
C LYS A 635 -10.91 -20.40 32.14
N PRO A 636 -11.55 -19.79 31.15
CA PRO A 636 -12.89 -20.14 30.71
C PRO A 636 -12.94 -21.60 30.24
N THR A 637 -13.87 -22.35 30.84
CA THR A 637 -14.12 -23.77 30.50
C THR A 637 -15.17 -23.90 29.39
N ARG A 638 -16.17 -23.04 29.41
CA ARG A 638 -17.26 -22.98 28.42
C ARG A 638 -16.97 -21.85 27.44
N LEU A 639 -16.86 -22.18 26.15
CA LEU A 639 -16.51 -21.21 25.10
C LEU A 639 -17.73 -20.63 24.36
N TRP A 640 -18.92 -21.24 24.53
CA TRP A 640 -20.12 -20.79 23.82
C TRP A 640 -20.47 -19.30 24.05
N PRO A 641 -20.30 -18.69 25.24
CA PRO A 641 -20.62 -17.26 25.41
C PRO A 641 -19.69 -16.36 24.60
N TYR A 642 -18.42 -16.78 24.42
CA TYR A 642 -17.46 -16.05 23.61
C TYR A 642 -17.72 -16.19 22.12
N TYR A 643 -18.20 -17.36 21.66
CA TYR A 643 -18.72 -17.50 20.28
C TYR A 643 -19.94 -16.64 20.04
N ALA A 644 -20.90 -16.63 20.98
CA ALA A 644 -22.07 -15.76 20.90
C ALA A 644 -21.66 -14.27 20.83
N GLY A 645 -20.73 -13.84 21.70
CA GLY A 645 -20.17 -12.48 21.69
C GLY A 645 -19.47 -12.15 20.36
N LEU A 646 -18.70 -13.09 19.81
CA LEU A 646 -18.06 -12.93 18.50
C LEU A 646 -19.09 -12.71 17.39
N PHE A 647 -20.13 -13.55 17.31
CA PHE A 647 -21.16 -13.42 16.28
C PHE A 647 -21.98 -12.14 16.45
N VAL A 648 -22.31 -11.73 17.68
CA VAL A 648 -23.02 -10.47 17.94
C VAL A 648 -22.17 -9.28 17.50
N THR A 649 -20.90 -9.24 17.86
CA THR A 649 -20.01 -8.11 17.49
C THR A 649 -19.72 -8.08 15.98
N LEU A 650 -19.62 -9.23 15.31
CA LEU A 650 -19.54 -9.29 13.85
C LEU A 650 -20.84 -8.80 13.19
N ALA A 651 -21.99 -9.18 13.72
CA ALA A 651 -23.30 -8.71 13.23
C ALA A 651 -23.43 -7.19 13.42
N MET A 652 -23.04 -6.66 14.58
CA MET A 652 -23.00 -5.21 14.81
C MET A 652 -22.09 -4.51 13.82
N SER A 653 -20.90 -5.05 13.55
CA SER A 653 -19.92 -4.52 12.58
C SER A 653 -20.43 -4.59 11.13
N ALA A 654 -21.41 -5.44 10.83
CA ALA A 654 -22.06 -5.52 9.52
C ALA A 654 -23.27 -4.59 9.38
N VAL A 655 -23.97 -4.31 10.47
CA VAL A 655 -25.23 -3.52 10.46
C VAL A 655 -24.99 -2.04 10.71
N ILE A 656 -24.01 -1.69 11.57
CA ILE A 656 -23.74 -0.28 11.90
C ILE A 656 -22.93 0.35 10.78
N PRO A 657 -23.49 1.33 10.05
CA PRO A 657 -22.76 2.01 8.98
C PRO A 657 -21.66 2.90 9.56
N LEU A 658 -20.56 3.04 8.84
CA LEU A 658 -19.41 3.84 9.27
C LEU A 658 -19.75 5.34 9.38
N ASP A 659 -20.67 5.82 8.56
CA ASP A 659 -21.14 7.21 8.57
C ASP A 659 -21.76 7.62 9.92
N PHE A 660 -22.26 6.65 10.70
CA PHE A 660 -22.74 6.89 12.06
C PHE A 660 -21.67 7.51 12.95
N PHE A 661 -20.42 7.11 12.79
CA PHE A 661 -19.32 7.65 13.58
C PHE A 661 -18.83 9.02 13.10
N LEU A 662 -19.04 9.35 11.84
CA LEU A 662 -18.58 10.62 11.25
C LEU A 662 -19.33 11.85 11.83
N GLY A 663 -20.58 11.66 12.29
CA GLY A 663 -21.37 12.72 12.94
C GLY A 663 -21.06 12.94 14.42
N MET A 664 -20.13 12.17 15.01
CA MET A 664 -19.78 12.25 16.42
C MET A 664 -18.60 13.19 16.66
N ASN A 665 -18.47 13.69 17.91
CA ASN A 665 -17.24 14.37 18.29
C ASN A 665 -16.03 13.41 18.21
N ARG A 666 -14.84 13.95 17.98
CA ARG A 666 -13.61 13.17 17.69
C ARG A 666 -13.33 12.07 18.72
N SER A 667 -13.55 12.34 20.01
CA SER A 667 -13.30 11.36 21.07
C SER A 667 -14.29 10.19 21.04
N LEU A 668 -15.59 10.47 20.83
CA LEU A 668 -16.61 9.43 20.70
C LEU A 668 -16.46 8.63 19.41
N GLN A 669 -16.06 9.29 18.33
CA GLN A 669 -15.72 8.65 17.05
C GLN A 669 -14.62 7.61 17.26
N ILE A 670 -13.50 7.98 17.89
CA ILE A 670 -12.37 7.08 18.15
C ILE A 670 -12.79 5.91 19.04
N ILE A 671 -13.41 6.19 20.19
CA ILE A 671 -13.79 5.15 21.15
C ILE A 671 -14.82 4.20 20.54
N GLY A 672 -15.88 4.74 19.93
CA GLY A 672 -16.96 3.95 19.34
C GLY A 672 -16.49 3.07 18.20
N SER A 673 -15.70 3.61 17.25
CA SER A 673 -15.16 2.85 16.14
C SER A 673 -14.14 1.78 16.60
N CYS A 674 -13.26 2.12 17.56
CA CYS A 674 -12.36 1.13 18.13
C CYS A 674 -13.10 -0.01 18.81
N LEU A 675 -14.14 0.28 19.60
CA LEU A 675 -14.97 -0.75 20.22
C LEU A 675 -15.64 -1.64 19.17
N LEU A 676 -16.24 -1.05 18.13
CA LEU A 676 -16.90 -1.81 17.09
C LEU A 676 -15.94 -2.72 16.32
N VAL A 677 -14.76 -2.19 15.95
CA VAL A 677 -13.80 -2.89 15.08
C VAL A 677 -13.00 -3.94 15.83
N PHE A 678 -12.59 -3.65 17.10
CA PHE A 678 -11.70 -4.56 17.85
C PHE A 678 -12.44 -5.51 18.80
N ALA A 679 -13.74 -5.33 19.07
CA ALA A 679 -14.49 -6.26 19.90
C ALA A 679 -14.51 -7.70 19.34
N PRO A 680 -14.69 -7.95 18.03
CA PRO A 680 -14.59 -9.30 17.48
C PRO A 680 -13.22 -9.94 17.74
N VAL A 681 -12.14 -9.15 17.67
CA VAL A 681 -10.76 -9.62 17.94
C VAL A 681 -10.61 -10.06 19.39
N LEU A 682 -11.20 -9.33 20.34
CA LEU A 682 -11.18 -9.72 21.77
C LEU A 682 -11.83 -11.08 21.99
N PHE A 683 -13.03 -11.30 21.46
CA PHE A 683 -13.72 -12.59 21.59
C PHE A 683 -12.99 -13.73 20.89
N ALA A 684 -12.54 -13.51 19.64
CA ALA A 684 -11.75 -14.48 18.89
C ALA A 684 -10.43 -14.84 19.61
N GLY A 685 -9.77 -13.84 20.21
CA GLY A 685 -8.56 -14.01 21.00
C GLY A 685 -8.77 -14.89 22.24
N VAL A 686 -9.88 -14.71 22.98
CA VAL A 686 -10.22 -15.57 24.14
C VAL A 686 -10.48 -17.01 23.68
N ILE A 687 -11.21 -17.21 22.57
CA ILE A 687 -11.47 -18.51 21.98
C ILE A 687 -10.15 -19.18 21.59
N PHE A 688 -9.28 -18.45 20.88
CA PHE A 688 -7.96 -18.96 20.48
C PHE A 688 -7.11 -19.32 21.69
N ALA A 689 -6.90 -18.41 22.65
CA ALA A 689 -6.04 -18.61 23.80
C ALA A 689 -6.53 -19.79 24.66
N SER A 690 -7.84 -19.91 24.86
CA SER A 690 -8.45 -21.02 25.61
C SER A 690 -8.32 -22.37 24.90
N SER A 691 -8.48 -22.39 23.57
CA SER A 691 -8.29 -23.60 22.76
C SER A 691 -6.82 -24.00 22.70
N PHE A 692 -5.93 -23.01 22.50
CA PHE A 692 -4.49 -23.20 22.48
C PHE A 692 -3.94 -23.70 23.82
N SER A 693 -4.54 -23.30 24.96
CA SER A 693 -4.13 -23.80 26.28
C SER A 693 -4.32 -25.30 26.44
N ARG A 694 -5.22 -25.90 25.69
CA ARG A 694 -5.60 -27.32 25.76
C ARG A 694 -4.83 -28.22 24.77
N THR A 695 -3.97 -27.62 23.93
CA THR A 695 -3.23 -28.39 22.93
C THR A 695 -2.07 -29.16 23.54
N ALA A 696 -1.87 -30.40 23.08
CA ALA A 696 -0.68 -31.20 23.38
C ALA A 696 0.52 -30.75 22.52
N GLU A 697 0.26 -30.32 21.26
CA GLU A 697 1.25 -29.95 20.25
C GLU A 697 1.14 -28.46 19.84
N PRO A 698 1.68 -27.52 20.67
CA PRO A 698 1.48 -26.09 20.43
C PRO A 698 2.09 -25.59 19.11
N ASN A 699 3.25 -26.13 18.72
CA ASN A 699 3.88 -25.82 17.44
C ASN A 699 3.00 -26.18 16.24
N ARG A 700 2.31 -27.32 16.30
CA ARG A 700 1.41 -27.76 15.23
C ARG A 700 0.14 -26.94 15.19
N ALA A 701 -0.49 -26.71 16.35
CA ALA A 701 -1.69 -25.89 16.45
C ALA A 701 -1.44 -24.46 15.95
N PHE A 702 -0.30 -23.86 16.33
CA PHE A 702 0.10 -22.55 15.88
C PHE A 702 0.46 -22.52 14.38
N GLY A 703 1.13 -23.55 13.87
CA GLY A 703 1.40 -23.68 12.44
C GLY A 703 0.12 -23.74 11.61
N PHE A 704 -0.90 -24.50 12.04
CA PHE A 704 -2.20 -24.52 11.36
C PHE A 704 -2.94 -23.17 11.44
N ASN A 705 -2.78 -22.45 12.55
CA ASN A 705 -3.36 -21.10 12.66
C ASN A 705 -2.74 -20.12 11.65
N ILE A 706 -1.41 -20.11 11.50
CA ILE A 706 -0.75 -19.26 10.51
C ILE A 706 -1.07 -19.73 9.08
N ALA A 707 -1.19 -21.04 8.82
CA ALA A 707 -1.67 -21.53 7.52
C ALA A 707 -3.09 -21.05 7.21
N GLY A 708 -3.94 -20.96 8.24
CA GLY A 708 -5.25 -20.36 8.15
C GLY A 708 -5.19 -18.87 7.80
N ALA A 709 -4.32 -18.10 8.46
CA ALA A 709 -4.12 -16.69 8.17
C ALA A 709 -3.68 -16.47 6.70
N MET A 710 -2.77 -17.31 6.19
CA MET A 710 -2.41 -17.31 4.77
C MET A 710 -3.60 -17.58 3.85
N ALA A 711 -4.43 -18.58 4.18
CA ALA A 711 -5.64 -18.88 3.40
C ALA A 711 -6.67 -17.74 3.46
N GLY A 712 -6.81 -17.07 4.62
CA GLY A 712 -7.61 -15.86 4.77
C GLY A 712 -7.12 -14.71 3.89
N GLY A 713 -5.81 -14.49 3.83
CA GLY A 713 -5.21 -13.49 2.96
C GLY A 713 -5.36 -13.79 1.46
N LEU A 714 -5.39 -15.08 1.06
CA LEU A 714 -5.77 -15.45 -0.31
C LEU A 714 -7.27 -15.21 -0.57
N ALA A 715 -8.13 -15.52 0.41
CA ALA A 715 -9.57 -15.29 0.28
C ALA A 715 -9.93 -13.80 0.18
N GLU A 716 -9.10 -12.91 0.72
CA GLU A 716 -9.27 -11.46 0.61
C GLU A 716 -9.32 -10.98 -0.84
N TYR A 717 -8.62 -11.63 -1.78
CA TYR A 717 -8.70 -11.30 -3.21
C TYR A 717 -10.12 -11.43 -3.79
N SER A 718 -11.00 -12.16 -3.10
CA SER A 718 -12.38 -12.37 -3.53
C SER A 718 -13.41 -11.48 -2.83
N SER A 719 -12.97 -10.68 -1.85
CA SER A 719 -13.86 -9.89 -1.00
C SER A 719 -14.18 -8.47 -1.51
#